data_e47d724c5a1a69382a79f616b3a7cd52
#
_entry.id   e47d724c5a1a69382a79f616b3a7cd52
#
_cell.length_a   1.000
_cell.length_b   1.000
_cell.length_c   1.000
_cell.angle_alpha   90.00
_cell.angle_beta   90.00
_cell.angle_gamma   90.00
#
_symmetry.space_group_name_H-M   'P 1'
#
loop_
_entity.id
_entity.type
_entity.pdbx_description
1 polymer ?
#
loop_
_entity_poly.entity_id
_entity_poly.type
_entity_poly.pdbx_seq_one_letter_code
_entity_poly.pdbx_strand_id
1 'polypeptide(L)'
;MDKDSVLTHILRSKGMSTLLGGELSVSVINNKYISPLTSEAQVTDSNVEDNSPTLDHAIHAALSGEIKTVVLVGPEGSGKTTALENLVVDWANGEHLQNFSYFFHFQFREFNSLDNRMHSLEALMLHHHGHISPESMHLVLQKPEDVLFVFDDLDRYKRSLDPSVHTLCSDPSQAVSVSCLVASLLHGSLLKGAAIVVASRPTGCLKFLSGTRVDVLGFLRPQREAYFNGFFTDPTAANKAFTHMERTLGFYDICTTPRFCWTVCSIYKSLMDAGAKLPETLSQLYVDILVHLIQTLSLNEACNRELVLALSKMASHCTLDQHSSCTKEEIDSFGFQRFLTTLGVFLQVDGHQSEVFSFHSQMMQEFLLAMSFFLDTSPSEGMEKMVEKHKGRAKFLDIFLAGLSEPIQRRPLETLLGEWNTDRIMDFKCWLKSSSEVTLKGWYKDQHHHCFHLLHQAQNESLVKEIITPSARTGISYGDLSLQDCVALNYVITCLGGIEQLNLYRTKNLTEEAAERLAPTMSLSHKITLLDSYLSTGAVNHLASALSRGPTKELDLSHTGLGDEKFKILCAGLRDCKLHILKLKVCRLTEASCEDLGSVLTSGTSQLCVLDMTFNEIGDQGFTKLCKALHSPHCKLQELQLQSCMLTAASMEALSAALRSGQSQLRKVNLTQNAIGHSGVETLCKSLQHPLCKLQSLNFFDSELTGTCCAPLMEALMSEHCSLSELDLSVNDLGQEGALLLCQALSRLGCPMEKLRLTQCELTHSVFKELGSVLRSEVTRLKSLAVGINEVGDQGVKHLWDAVAHPSCQLEELIVEMTGLTDACVEDLCAAIRASKTLKSLDLRNNSLTDASVPALIKVMQGSHNMQEMNLKYNDFSEDVFDVLEECVKIRY
;
A
#
# COMPACT_ATOMS: atom_id res chain seq x y z
N MET A 1 48.76 3.95 -26.09
CA MET A 1 48.33 5.07 -25.19
C MET A 1 49.02 4.86 -23.87
N ASP A 2 49.65 5.91 -23.34
CA ASP A 2 50.30 5.82 -22.02
C ASP A 2 49.20 5.75 -20.93
N LYS A 3 49.09 4.58 -20.34
CA LYS A 3 48.07 4.28 -19.33
C LYS A 3 48.21 5.11 -18.05
N ASP A 4 49.47 5.41 -17.68
CA ASP A 4 49.76 6.24 -16.49
C ASP A 4 49.36 7.70 -16.71
N SER A 5 49.48 8.22 -17.92
CA SER A 5 49.04 9.59 -18.25
C SER A 5 47.51 9.71 -18.23
N VAL A 6 46.76 8.71 -18.68
CA VAL A 6 45.29 8.66 -18.65
C VAL A 6 44.84 8.61 -17.21
N LEU A 7 45.40 7.71 -16.42
CA LEU A 7 45.10 7.57 -15.00
C LEU A 7 45.36 8.92 -14.27
N THR A 8 46.51 9.54 -14.53
CA THR A 8 46.84 10.83 -13.91
C THR A 8 45.90 11.96 -14.32
N HIS A 9 45.40 11.96 -15.55
CA HIS A 9 44.46 12.96 -16.04
C HIS A 9 43.09 12.82 -15.33
N ILE A 10 42.58 11.62 -15.22
CA ILE A 10 41.32 11.34 -14.51
C ILE A 10 41.43 11.64 -13.02
N LEU A 11 42.57 11.30 -12.41
CA LEU A 11 42.79 11.59 -11.00
C LEU A 11 42.92 13.09 -10.69
N ARG A 12 43.42 13.89 -11.64
CA ARG A 12 43.50 15.36 -11.52
C ARG A 12 42.15 16.05 -11.77
N SER A 13 41.26 15.48 -12.57
CA SER A 13 39.92 16.02 -12.77
C SER A 13 39.02 15.80 -11.55
N LYS A 14 39.48 15.02 -10.58
CA LYS A 14 38.77 14.65 -9.34
C LYS A 14 38.91 15.64 -8.20
N GLY A 15 38.73 16.90 -8.39
CA GLY A 15 38.33 17.79 -7.32
C GLY A 15 36.88 17.60 -6.97
N MET A 16 36.41 16.38 -6.66
CA MET A 16 35.03 16.17 -6.17
C MET A 16 34.96 16.75 -4.75
N SER A 17 34.45 17.98 -4.63
CA SER A 17 33.97 18.48 -3.36
C SER A 17 32.78 17.64 -2.95
N THR A 18 32.89 16.96 -1.83
CA THR A 18 31.77 16.24 -1.20
C THR A 18 30.85 17.28 -0.56
N LEU A 19 29.57 16.90 -0.34
CA LEU A 19 28.60 17.74 0.37
C LEU A 19 29.14 18.23 1.75
N LEU A 20 30.19 17.61 2.29
CA LEU A 20 30.78 17.89 3.58
C LEU A 20 32.18 18.52 3.47
N GLY A 21 32.57 19.05 2.31
CA GLY A 21 33.81 19.86 2.16
C GLY A 21 35.15 19.12 2.20
N GLY A 22 35.15 17.79 2.15
CA GLY A 22 36.40 16.99 2.10
C GLY A 22 36.73 16.54 0.68
N GLU A 23 38.03 16.59 0.28
CA GLU A 23 38.48 15.90 -0.91
C GLU A 23 38.50 14.40 -0.64
N LEU A 24 37.77 13.62 -1.46
CA LEU A 24 37.89 12.16 -1.47
C LEU A 24 39.28 11.83 -2.05
N SER A 25 40.20 11.40 -1.20
CA SER A 25 41.46 10.90 -1.70
C SER A 25 41.26 9.63 -2.54
N VAL A 26 42.01 9.50 -3.63
CA VAL A 26 41.97 8.34 -4.54
C VAL A 26 42.16 7.00 -3.81
N SER A 27 42.92 6.97 -2.74
CA SER A 27 43.10 5.78 -1.89
C SER A 27 41.82 5.33 -1.20
N VAL A 28 40.89 6.24 -0.92
CA VAL A 28 39.57 5.93 -0.32
C VAL A 28 38.63 5.31 -1.37
N ILE A 29 38.71 5.73 -2.62
CA ILE A 29 37.92 5.21 -3.71
C ILE A 29 38.37 3.78 -4.08
N ASN A 30 39.64 3.56 -4.27
CA ASN A 30 40.19 2.25 -4.73
C ASN A 30 40.03 1.12 -3.72
N ASN A 31 40.02 1.41 -2.41
CA ASN A 31 39.89 0.36 -1.37
C ASN A 31 38.45 0.12 -0.90
N LYS A 32 37.47 0.94 -1.35
CA LYS A 32 36.08 0.92 -0.83
C LYS A 32 35.02 1.01 -1.93
N TYR A 33 35.42 0.84 -3.19
CA TYR A 33 34.46 0.84 -4.29
C TYR A 33 33.53 -0.39 -4.17
N ILE A 34 32.25 -0.14 -4.22
CA ILE A 34 31.20 -1.15 -4.29
C ILE A 34 30.40 -0.86 -5.56
N SER A 35 30.34 -1.83 -6.45
CA SER A 35 29.62 -1.69 -7.71
C SER A 35 28.12 -1.61 -7.47
N PRO A 36 27.41 -0.59 -8.04
CA PRO A 36 25.97 -0.53 -8.02
C PRO A 36 25.32 -1.73 -8.69
N LEU A 37 24.08 -2.02 -8.38
CA LEU A 37 23.29 -3.04 -9.06
C LEU A 37 22.54 -2.50 -10.27
N THR A 38 22.22 -3.39 -11.21
CA THR A 38 21.47 -3.09 -12.43
C THR A 38 20.24 -3.97 -12.54
N SER A 39 19.21 -3.52 -13.27
CA SER A 39 18.11 -4.35 -13.70
C SER A 39 18.43 -4.95 -15.07
N GLU A 40 18.32 -6.26 -15.22
CA GLU A 40 18.23 -6.85 -16.56
C GLU A 40 16.86 -6.53 -17.16
N ALA A 41 16.82 -6.15 -18.44
CA ALA A 41 15.62 -5.70 -19.15
C ALA A 41 14.54 -6.79 -19.36
N GLN A 42 14.65 -7.95 -18.71
CA GLN A 42 13.68 -9.04 -18.73
C GLN A 42 13.54 -9.64 -17.33
N VAL A 43 12.69 -9.08 -16.49
CA VAL A 43 12.23 -9.78 -15.29
C VAL A 43 10.71 -9.71 -15.23
N THR A 44 10.12 -10.85 -15.52
CA THR A 44 8.76 -11.19 -15.10
C THR A 44 8.81 -11.57 -13.62
N ASP A 45 8.00 -10.89 -12.81
CA ASP A 45 7.54 -11.19 -11.46
C ASP A 45 8.43 -11.95 -10.45
N SER A 46 8.59 -11.32 -9.29
CA SER A 46 8.86 -11.88 -7.96
C SER A 46 10.21 -12.58 -7.74
N ASN A 47 11.16 -11.87 -7.19
CA ASN A 47 12.45 -12.20 -6.55
C ASN A 47 13.67 -11.52 -7.19
N VAL A 48 13.68 -10.19 -7.16
CA VAL A 48 14.74 -9.35 -7.76
C VAL A 48 16.00 -9.25 -6.88
N GLU A 49 15.98 -9.68 -5.61
CA GLU A 49 16.99 -9.26 -4.64
C GLU A 49 18.31 -10.06 -4.65
N ASP A 50 18.32 -11.31 -5.09
CA ASP A 50 19.54 -12.15 -4.93
C ASP A 50 20.41 -12.39 -6.20
N ASN A 51 19.93 -12.00 -7.40
CA ASN A 51 20.65 -12.31 -8.65
C ASN A 51 20.85 -11.13 -9.61
N SER A 52 20.65 -9.90 -9.20
CA SER A 52 20.88 -8.74 -10.08
C SER A 52 22.38 -8.56 -10.34
N PRO A 53 22.81 -8.43 -11.62
CA PRO A 53 24.21 -8.24 -11.93
C PRO A 53 24.73 -6.88 -11.45
N THR A 54 26.00 -6.83 -11.07
CA THR A 54 26.67 -5.55 -10.76
C THR A 54 26.85 -4.74 -12.03
N LEU A 55 26.93 -3.41 -11.89
CA LEU A 55 27.07 -2.48 -13.01
C LEU A 55 28.33 -2.80 -13.84
N ASP A 56 29.45 -3.08 -13.18
CA ASP A 56 30.70 -3.44 -13.86
C ASP A 56 30.54 -4.72 -14.68
N HIS A 57 29.92 -5.75 -14.11
CA HIS A 57 29.66 -7.00 -14.81
C HIS A 57 28.73 -6.79 -16.04
N ALA A 58 27.67 -5.98 -15.87
CA ALA A 58 26.73 -5.67 -16.95
C ALA A 58 27.41 -4.92 -18.11
N ILE A 59 28.30 -3.96 -17.80
CA ILE A 59 29.08 -3.22 -18.83
C ILE A 59 30.02 -4.17 -19.56
N HIS A 60 30.77 -5.00 -18.84
CA HIS A 60 31.71 -5.95 -19.43
C HIS A 60 30.99 -6.99 -20.33
N ALA A 61 29.87 -7.53 -19.88
CA ALA A 61 29.07 -8.47 -20.65
C ALA A 61 28.53 -7.81 -21.95
N ALA A 62 28.02 -6.57 -21.85
CA ALA A 62 27.52 -5.83 -23.00
C ALA A 62 28.60 -5.47 -24.01
N LEU A 63 29.79 -5.06 -23.58
CA LEU A 63 30.93 -4.75 -24.45
C LEU A 63 31.55 -6.01 -25.13
N SER A 64 31.31 -7.18 -24.59
CA SER A 64 31.74 -8.46 -25.18
C SER A 64 30.79 -8.96 -26.27
N GLY A 65 29.59 -8.35 -26.43
CA GLY A 65 28.60 -8.70 -27.43
C GLY A 65 28.88 -8.16 -28.83
N GLU A 66 27.97 -8.41 -29.77
CA GLU A 66 28.01 -7.87 -31.13
C GLU A 66 27.76 -6.37 -31.21
N ILE A 67 26.87 -5.86 -30.31
CA ILE A 67 26.54 -4.45 -30.20
C ILE A 67 27.46 -3.81 -29.15
N LYS A 68 28.40 -3.04 -29.59
CA LYS A 68 29.42 -2.40 -28.74
C LYS A 68 29.01 -1.06 -28.18
N THR A 69 27.74 -0.70 -28.20
CA THR A 69 27.21 0.52 -27.60
C THR A 69 26.40 0.18 -26.36
N VAL A 70 26.78 0.74 -25.22
CA VAL A 70 26.14 0.54 -23.91
C VAL A 70 25.60 1.88 -23.40
N VAL A 71 24.34 1.91 -23.01
CA VAL A 71 23.66 3.11 -22.50
C VAL A 71 23.25 2.89 -21.06
N LEU A 72 23.99 3.54 -20.13
CA LEU A 72 23.73 3.48 -18.70
C LEU A 72 22.71 4.54 -18.31
N VAL A 73 21.58 4.12 -17.77
CA VAL A 73 20.50 5.02 -17.35
C VAL A 73 20.23 4.86 -15.86
N GLY A 74 20.19 5.95 -15.12
CA GLY A 74 19.89 5.89 -13.68
C GLY A 74 19.78 7.27 -13.04
N PRO A 75 19.19 7.37 -11.83
CA PRO A 75 19.03 8.64 -11.13
C PRO A 75 20.38 9.30 -10.80
N GLU A 76 20.31 10.56 -10.39
CA GLU A 76 21.50 11.29 -9.90
C GLU A 76 22.07 10.60 -8.67
N GLY A 77 23.39 10.52 -8.58
CA GLY A 77 24.09 9.89 -7.44
C GLY A 77 24.06 8.35 -7.44
N SER A 78 23.51 7.69 -8.46
CA SER A 78 23.44 6.22 -8.54
C SER A 78 24.78 5.51 -8.78
N GLY A 79 25.86 6.28 -8.97
CA GLY A 79 27.21 5.75 -9.11
C GLY A 79 27.71 5.58 -10.56
N LYS A 80 26.96 6.05 -11.58
CA LYS A 80 27.36 5.92 -12.99
C LYS A 80 28.75 6.47 -13.29
N THR A 81 28.98 7.74 -12.95
CA THR A 81 30.28 8.40 -13.17
C THR A 81 31.41 7.65 -12.47
N THR A 82 31.21 7.24 -11.23
CA THR A 82 32.22 6.50 -10.46
C THR A 82 32.51 5.14 -11.08
N ALA A 83 31.49 4.45 -11.60
CA ALA A 83 31.69 3.19 -12.33
C ALA A 83 32.46 3.40 -13.64
N LEU A 84 32.14 4.45 -14.40
CA LEU A 84 32.91 4.80 -15.61
C LEU A 84 34.38 5.12 -15.29
N GLU A 85 34.65 5.83 -14.21
CA GLU A 85 36.01 6.11 -13.75
C GLU A 85 36.73 4.84 -13.30
N ASN A 86 36.02 3.93 -12.63
CA ASN A 86 36.59 2.65 -12.22
C ASN A 86 36.94 1.78 -13.45
N LEU A 87 36.13 1.79 -14.51
CA LEU A 87 36.49 1.12 -15.77
C LEU A 87 37.81 1.59 -16.35
N VAL A 88 38.10 2.90 -16.25
CA VAL A 88 39.37 3.44 -16.71
C VAL A 88 40.54 2.96 -15.84
N VAL A 89 40.34 2.89 -14.53
CA VAL A 89 41.34 2.41 -13.58
C VAL A 89 41.65 0.94 -13.85
N ASP A 90 40.62 0.09 -14.02
CA ASP A 90 40.78 -1.34 -14.33
C ASP A 90 41.49 -1.58 -15.67
N TRP A 91 41.12 -0.75 -16.68
CA TRP A 91 41.82 -0.80 -17.97
C TRP A 91 43.30 -0.40 -17.85
N ALA A 92 43.60 0.67 -17.14
CA ALA A 92 44.95 1.16 -16.93
C ALA A 92 45.81 0.16 -16.14
N ASN A 93 45.25 -0.45 -15.09
CA ASN A 93 45.93 -1.47 -14.27
C ASN A 93 46.09 -2.81 -14.97
N GLY A 94 45.45 -3.02 -16.12
CA GLY A 94 45.54 -4.26 -16.86
C GLY A 94 44.60 -5.37 -16.34
N GLU A 95 43.62 -5.04 -15.53
CA GLU A 95 42.70 -6.03 -14.94
C GLU A 95 41.58 -6.42 -15.91
N HIS A 96 40.99 -5.43 -16.59
CA HIS A 96 39.89 -5.63 -17.52
C HIS A 96 40.03 -4.82 -18.82
N LEU A 97 39.18 -5.08 -19.82
CA LEU A 97 39.08 -4.36 -21.10
C LEU A 97 40.38 -4.27 -21.90
N GLN A 98 41.24 -5.24 -21.80
CA GLN A 98 42.53 -5.25 -22.45
C GLN A 98 42.47 -5.45 -23.97
N ASN A 99 41.29 -5.77 -24.52
CA ASN A 99 41.01 -5.78 -25.93
C ASN A 99 40.96 -4.37 -26.56
N PHE A 100 40.88 -3.31 -25.74
CA PHE A 100 40.95 -1.92 -26.20
C PHE A 100 42.36 -1.36 -25.97
N SER A 101 42.96 -0.88 -27.05
CA SER A 101 44.25 -0.24 -26.98
C SER A 101 44.18 1.25 -26.64
N TYR A 102 43.02 1.85 -26.82
CA TYR A 102 42.78 3.27 -26.64
C TYR A 102 41.45 3.52 -25.91
N PHE A 103 41.49 4.44 -24.94
CA PHE A 103 40.39 4.79 -24.11
C PHE A 103 40.20 6.31 -24.09
N PHE A 104 38.99 6.80 -24.45
CA PHE A 104 38.69 8.23 -24.50
C PHE A 104 37.48 8.54 -23.63
N HIS A 105 37.67 9.33 -22.59
CA HIS A 105 36.61 9.75 -21.68
C HIS A 105 36.24 11.23 -21.94
N PHE A 106 34.97 11.49 -22.14
CA PHE A 106 34.40 12.80 -22.41
C PHE A 106 33.23 13.07 -21.48
N GLN A 107 33.07 14.35 -21.09
CA GLN A 107 31.90 14.83 -20.37
C GLN A 107 31.06 15.71 -21.28
N PHE A 108 29.77 15.36 -21.47
CA PHE A 108 28.91 16.09 -22.42
C PHE A 108 28.76 17.59 -22.11
N ARG A 109 28.87 17.97 -20.84
CA ARG A 109 28.80 19.37 -20.43
C ARG A 109 29.93 20.22 -21.04
N GLU A 110 31.09 19.66 -21.32
CA GLU A 110 32.23 20.37 -21.88
C GLU A 110 31.98 20.72 -23.36
N PHE A 111 31.21 19.91 -24.05
CA PHE A 111 30.87 20.16 -25.46
C PHE A 111 29.96 21.37 -25.66
N ASN A 112 29.19 21.79 -24.65
CA ASN A 112 28.31 22.94 -24.77
C ASN A 112 29.06 24.25 -25.11
N SER A 113 30.34 24.38 -24.66
CA SER A 113 31.18 25.54 -24.93
C SER A 113 31.84 25.49 -26.33
N LEU A 114 31.98 24.30 -26.91
CA LEU A 114 32.67 24.09 -28.19
C LEU A 114 31.74 24.09 -29.39
N ASP A 115 30.46 23.96 -29.21
CA ASP A 115 29.48 23.70 -30.26
C ASP A 115 29.27 24.88 -31.23
N ASN A 116 29.78 26.07 -30.90
CA ASN A 116 29.77 27.24 -31.78
C ASN A 116 30.95 27.29 -32.80
N ARG A 117 31.82 26.28 -32.78
CA ARG A 117 32.95 26.16 -33.68
C ARG A 117 32.91 24.85 -34.44
N MET A 118 33.50 24.84 -35.64
CA MET A 118 33.66 23.61 -36.42
C MET A 118 34.90 22.87 -35.97
N HIS A 119 34.78 21.58 -35.66
CA HIS A 119 35.87 20.70 -35.23
C HIS A 119 35.87 19.43 -36.09
N SER A 120 37.07 18.90 -36.32
CA SER A 120 37.22 17.51 -36.76
C SER A 120 37.25 16.60 -35.50
N LEU A 121 36.94 15.29 -35.65
CA LEU A 121 37.01 14.38 -34.55
C LEU A 121 38.45 14.32 -34.00
N GLU A 122 39.44 14.28 -34.85
CA GLU A 122 40.84 14.30 -34.47
C GLU A 122 41.19 15.53 -33.63
N ALA A 123 40.77 16.71 -34.01
CA ALA A 123 41.01 17.96 -33.26
C ALA A 123 40.28 17.94 -31.89
N LEU A 124 39.07 17.38 -31.85
CA LEU A 124 38.30 17.24 -30.61
C LEU A 124 39.01 16.28 -29.60
N MET A 125 39.46 15.12 -30.11
CA MET A 125 40.22 14.14 -29.30
C MET A 125 41.53 14.70 -28.78
N LEU A 126 42.30 15.41 -29.61
CA LEU A 126 43.55 16.04 -29.19
C LEU A 126 43.34 17.21 -28.20
N HIS A 127 42.24 17.93 -28.33
CA HIS A 127 41.88 19.01 -27.41
C HIS A 127 41.65 18.49 -25.98
N HIS A 128 40.93 17.40 -25.86
CA HIS A 128 40.60 16.80 -24.55
C HIS A 128 41.70 15.85 -24.02
N HIS A 129 42.47 15.24 -24.90
CA HIS A 129 43.50 14.24 -24.57
C HIS A 129 44.88 14.67 -25.10
N GLY A 130 45.33 15.86 -24.72
CA GLY A 130 46.58 16.47 -25.19
C GLY A 130 47.89 15.71 -24.90
N HIS A 131 47.78 14.59 -24.18
CA HIS A 131 48.90 13.66 -23.94
C HIS A 131 49.15 12.70 -25.10
N ILE A 132 48.24 12.68 -26.12
CA ILE A 132 48.39 11.82 -27.28
C ILE A 132 49.12 12.56 -28.39
N SER A 133 50.16 11.95 -28.95
CA SER A 133 50.86 12.56 -30.11
C SER A 133 50.00 12.48 -31.36
N PRO A 134 50.14 13.45 -32.28
CA PRO A 134 49.43 13.39 -33.60
C PRO A 134 49.69 12.12 -34.40
N GLU A 135 50.91 11.58 -34.30
CA GLU A 135 51.29 10.31 -34.96
C GLU A 135 50.50 9.14 -34.39
N SER A 136 50.29 9.06 -33.06
CA SER A 136 49.51 8.05 -32.39
C SER A 136 48.01 8.17 -32.74
N MET A 137 47.53 9.41 -32.96
CA MET A 137 46.14 9.64 -33.34
C MET A 137 45.81 9.05 -34.71
N HIS A 138 46.72 9.09 -35.66
CA HIS A 138 46.50 8.43 -36.97
C HIS A 138 46.31 6.90 -36.85
N LEU A 139 47.02 6.25 -35.93
CA LEU A 139 46.86 4.81 -35.66
C LEU A 139 45.49 4.51 -35.00
N VAL A 140 45.03 5.38 -34.10
CA VAL A 140 43.70 5.28 -33.48
C VAL A 140 42.58 5.29 -34.52
N LEU A 141 42.66 6.24 -35.49
CA LEU A 141 41.66 6.36 -36.52
C LEU A 141 41.63 5.20 -37.54
N GLN A 142 42.74 4.47 -37.70
CA GLN A 142 42.84 3.32 -38.57
C GLN A 142 42.25 2.03 -37.98
N LYS A 143 42.13 1.90 -36.65
CA LYS A 143 41.64 0.69 -35.97
C LYS A 143 40.51 1.03 -34.97
N PRO A 144 39.33 1.37 -35.46
CA PRO A 144 38.21 1.74 -34.59
C PRO A 144 37.83 0.65 -33.60
N GLU A 145 38.02 -0.64 -33.95
CA GLU A 145 37.70 -1.79 -33.09
C GLU A 145 38.53 -1.85 -31.79
N ASP A 146 39.68 -1.19 -31.75
CA ASP A 146 40.56 -1.14 -30.58
C ASP A 146 40.28 0.09 -29.70
N VAL A 147 39.24 0.87 -30.01
CA VAL A 147 38.92 2.13 -29.36
C VAL A 147 37.65 2.02 -28.52
N LEU A 148 37.71 2.46 -27.27
CA LEU A 148 36.57 2.65 -26.39
C LEU A 148 36.33 4.14 -26.09
N PHE A 149 35.16 4.63 -26.45
CA PHE A 149 34.67 5.94 -26.09
C PHE A 149 33.73 5.85 -24.89
N VAL A 150 33.97 6.69 -23.92
CA VAL A 150 33.14 6.82 -22.72
C VAL A 150 32.61 8.24 -22.62
N PHE A 151 31.31 8.39 -22.65
CA PHE A 151 30.61 9.67 -22.55
C PHE A 151 29.80 9.72 -21.29
N ASP A 152 30.04 10.71 -20.45
CA ASP A 152 29.28 10.92 -19.21
C ASP A 152 28.39 12.16 -19.27
N ASP A 153 27.33 12.22 -18.42
CA ASP A 153 26.41 13.35 -18.27
C ASP A 153 25.66 13.77 -19.56
N LEU A 154 25.15 12.82 -20.36
CA LEU A 154 24.38 13.13 -21.59
C LEU A 154 23.19 14.06 -21.35
N ASP A 155 22.52 13.92 -20.22
CA ASP A 155 21.38 14.77 -19.84
C ASP A 155 21.72 16.25 -19.65
N ARG A 156 23.02 16.58 -19.50
CA ARG A 156 23.51 17.96 -19.42
C ARG A 156 23.88 18.57 -20.76
N TYR A 157 23.75 17.80 -21.85
CA TYR A 157 24.01 18.31 -23.18
C TYR A 157 22.82 19.09 -23.71
N LYS A 158 23.07 20.36 -24.14
CA LYS A 158 22.00 21.30 -24.50
C LYS A 158 21.56 21.21 -25.98
N ARG A 159 22.25 20.43 -26.80
CA ARG A 159 21.97 20.32 -28.25
C ARG A 159 21.28 18.99 -28.57
N SER A 160 20.60 19.00 -29.71
CA SER A 160 19.95 17.78 -30.22
C SER A 160 20.99 16.80 -30.76
N LEU A 161 20.80 15.50 -30.43
CA LEU A 161 21.52 14.36 -31.00
C LEU A 161 20.64 13.60 -32.01
N ASP A 162 19.51 14.18 -32.42
CA ASP A 162 18.60 13.60 -33.39
C ASP A 162 19.31 13.49 -34.76
N PRO A 163 19.54 12.29 -35.31
CA PRO A 163 20.19 12.09 -36.57
C PRO A 163 19.43 12.72 -37.76
N SER A 164 18.14 12.98 -37.61
CA SER A 164 17.33 13.65 -38.63
C SER A 164 17.62 15.15 -38.76
N VAL A 165 18.23 15.76 -37.75
CA VAL A 165 18.59 17.17 -37.69
C VAL A 165 20.03 17.41 -38.18
N HIS A 166 20.87 16.38 -38.23
CA HIS A 166 22.28 16.45 -38.59
C HIS A 166 22.56 15.72 -39.89
N THR A 167 23.43 16.31 -40.74
CA THR A 167 24.04 15.56 -41.83
C THR A 167 25.20 14.74 -41.23
N LEU A 168 24.96 13.46 -40.95
CA LEU A 168 25.95 12.59 -40.33
C LEU A 168 27.22 12.53 -41.17
N CYS A 169 28.39 12.67 -40.55
CA CYS A 169 29.68 12.58 -41.19
C CYS A 169 30.30 11.18 -41.02
N SER A 170 31.13 10.78 -41.99
CA SER A 170 31.86 9.51 -41.97
C SER A 170 33.36 9.67 -41.98
N ASP A 171 33.85 10.91 -42.23
CA ASP A 171 35.28 11.23 -42.29
C ASP A 171 35.72 11.92 -40.98
N PRO A 172 36.65 11.32 -40.22
CA PRO A 172 37.17 11.86 -38.96
C PRO A 172 37.89 13.20 -39.10
N SER A 173 38.41 13.52 -40.30
CA SER A 173 39.10 14.78 -40.62
C SER A 173 38.18 15.94 -40.99
N GLN A 174 36.92 15.65 -41.27
CA GLN A 174 35.93 16.65 -41.64
C GLN A 174 35.57 17.58 -40.49
N ALA A 175 35.69 18.89 -40.70
CA ALA A 175 35.29 19.87 -39.69
C ALA A 175 33.76 20.12 -39.75
N VAL A 176 33.07 19.76 -38.70
CA VAL A 176 31.60 19.92 -38.49
C VAL A 176 31.33 20.39 -37.08
N SER A 177 30.06 20.66 -36.72
CA SER A 177 29.69 20.97 -35.34
C SER A 177 29.95 19.79 -34.42
N VAL A 178 30.25 20.03 -33.15
CA VAL A 178 30.47 18.99 -32.16
C VAL A 178 29.26 18.08 -32.01
N SER A 179 28.02 18.66 -32.07
CA SER A 179 26.78 17.91 -32.06
C SER A 179 26.66 16.93 -33.21
N CYS A 180 27.13 17.32 -34.41
CA CYS A 180 27.18 16.46 -35.59
C CYS A 180 28.20 15.32 -35.42
N LEU A 181 29.41 15.63 -34.89
CA LEU A 181 30.45 14.60 -34.60
C LEU A 181 29.96 13.55 -33.62
N VAL A 182 29.40 14.02 -32.51
CA VAL A 182 28.86 13.11 -31.46
C VAL A 182 27.70 12.28 -31.96
N ALA A 183 26.74 12.88 -32.68
CA ALA A 183 25.64 12.16 -33.30
C ALA A 183 26.16 11.11 -34.28
N SER A 184 27.17 11.43 -35.09
CA SER A 184 27.76 10.53 -36.07
C SER A 184 28.50 9.35 -35.43
N LEU A 185 29.17 9.57 -34.30
CA LEU A 185 29.78 8.51 -33.47
C LEU A 185 28.73 7.59 -32.91
N LEU A 186 27.75 8.15 -32.23
CA LEU A 186 26.69 7.39 -31.52
C LEU A 186 25.83 6.55 -32.49
N HIS A 187 25.66 7.01 -33.74
CA HIS A 187 24.96 6.28 -34.81
C HIS A 187 25.87 5.35 -35.62
N GLY A 188 27.15 5.29 -35.30
CA GLY A 188 28.11 4.39 -35.96
C GLY A 188 28.42 4.77 -37.43
N SER A 189 28.12 6.00 -37.88
CA SER A 189 28.53 6.52 -39.19
C SER A 189 29.98 6.97 -39.18
N LEU A 190 30.50 7.39 -38.02
CA LEU A 190 31.88 7.78 -37.79
C LEU A 190 32.57 6.73 -36.93
N LEU A 191 33.80 6.33 -37.29
CA LEU A 191 34.58 5.25 -36.62
C LEU A 191 33.77 3.95 -36.39
N LYS A 192 33.19 3.44 -37.46
CA LYS A 192 32.39 2.21 -37.40
C LYS A 192 33.18 1.05 -36.77
N GLY A 193 32.64 0.46 -35.69
CA GLY A 193 33.27 -0.62 -34.96
C GLY A 193 33.89 -0.20 -33.63
N ALA A 194 34.01 1.08 -33.34
CA ALA A 194 34.40 1.56 -32.01
C ALA A 194 33.35 1.19 -30.96
N ALA A 195 33.82 0.89 -29.74
CA ALA A 195 32.96 0.65 -28.61
C ALA A 195 32.59 1.97 -27.93
N ILE A 196 31.35 2.07 -27.47
CA ILE A 196 30.82 3.31 -26.86
C ILE A 196 30.08 2.98 -25.58
N VAL A 197 30.37 3.68 -24.51
CA VAL A 197 29.60 3.67 -23.26
C VAL A 197 29.07 5.07 -23.01
N VAL A 198 27.77 5.22 -22.82
CA VAL A 198 27.11 6.51 -22.54
C VAL A 198 26.41 6.43 -21.21
N ALA A 199 26.65 7.38 -20.31
CA ALA A 199 25.91 7.49 -19.06
C ALA A 199 25.00 8.72 -19.06
N SER A 200 23.78 8.55 -18.57
CA SER A 200 22.76 9.58 -18.52
C SER A 200 21.78 9.40 -17.36
N ARG A 201 21.16 10.49 -16.95
CA ARG A 201 19.89 10.43 -16.26
C ARG A 201 18.75 10.15 -17.27
N PRO A 202 17.55 9.71 -16.82
CA PRO A 202 16.40 9.58 -17.73
C PRO A 202 16.11 10.90 -18.46
N THR A 203 16.24 10.89 -19.77
CA THR A 203 16.04 12.08 -20.64
C THR A 203 15.45 11.69 -21.99
N GLY A 204 14.76 12.64 -22.64
CA GLY A 204 14.19 12.45 -23.96
C GLY A 204 15.22 12.17 -25.07
N CYS A 205 16.49 12.52 -24.85
CA CYS A 205 17.57 12.26 -25.83
C CYS A 205 17.90 10.77 -25.96
N LEU A 206 17.58 9.95 -24.95
CA LEU A 206 17.85 8.50 -24.95
C LEU A 206 17.14 7.76 -26.09
N LYS A 207 16.03 8.27 -26.61
CA LYS A 207 15.30 7.68 -27.74
C LYS A 207 16.10 7.68 -29.06
N PHE A 208 17.13 8.51 -29.15
CA PHE A 208 17.99 8.59 -30.34
C PHE A 208 19.22 7.70 -30.25
N LEU A 209 19.43 6.98 -29.13
CA LEU A 209 20.56 6.10 -28.93
C LEU A 209 20.14 4.66 -29.23
N SER A 210 20.94 3.98 -30.06
CA SER A 210 20.83 2.54 -30.29
C SER A 210 21.94 1.83 -29.51
N GLY A 211 21.60 0.83 -28.70
CA GLY A 211 22.60 0.07 -27.93
C GLY A 211 21.96 -0.76 -26.82
N THR A 212 22.76 -1.49 -26.09
CA THR A 212 22.32 -2.24 -24.91
C THR A 212 22.05 -1.24 -23.77
N ARG A 213 20.81 -1.13 -23.36
CA ARG A 213 20.42 -0.28 -22.24
C ARG A 213 20.63 -1.04 -20.93
N VAL A 214 21.28 -0.39 -20.00
CA VAL A 214 21.52 -0.89 -18.63
C VAL A 214 20.94 0.13 -17.65
N ASP A 215 19.88 -0.25 -16.94
CA ASP A 215 19.26 0.60 -15.93
C ASP A 215 19.97 0.40 -14.58
N VAL A 216 20.55 1.48 -14.05
CA VAL A 216 21.35 1.49 -12.82
C VAL A 216 20.44 1.72 -11.62
N LEU A 217 20.28 0.68 -10.80
CA LEU A 217 19.45 0.73 -9.58
C LEU A 217 20.15 1.44 -8.41
N GLY A 218 21.47 1.40 -8.36
CA GLY A 218 22.26 1.92 -7.24
C GLY A 218 22.56 0.88 -6.17
N PHE A 219 22.55 1.28 -4.90
CA PHE A 219 22.81 0.43 -3.75
C PHE A 219 21.50 -0.13 -3.18
N LEU A 220 21.23 -1.40 -3.35
CA LEU A 220 20.24 -2.13 -2.59
C LEU A 220 20.78 -2.44 -1.19
N ARG A 221 19.95 -3.03 -0.34
CA ARG A 221 20.29 -3.28 1.08
C ARG A 221 21.65 -3.99 1.28
N PRO A 222 22.00 -5.06 0.55
CA PRO A 222 23.30 -5.71 0.71
C PRO A 222 24.49 -4.78 0.40
N GLN A 223 24.39 -3.95 -0.65
CA GLN A 223 25.44 -3.00 -1.01
C GLN A 223 25.56 -1.87 0.03
N ARG A 224 24.43 -1.40 0.56
CA ARG A 224 24.42 -0.40 1.65
C ARG A 224 25.10 -0.95 2.89
N GLU A 225 24.75 -2.20 3.28
CA GLU A 225 25.37 -2.86 4.42
C GLU A 225 26.88 -3.01 4.25
N ALA A 226 27.31 -3.51 3.09
CA ALA A 226 28.73 -3.63 2.75
C ALA A 226 29.44 -2.27 2.77
N TYR A 227 28.76 -1.20 2.30
CA TYR A 227 29.30 0.16 2.31
C TYR A 227 29.49 0.70 3.73
N PHE A 228 28.50 0.54 4.60
CA PHE A 228 28.60 0.92 6.02
C PHE A 228 29.71 0.16 6.73
N ASN A 229 29.80 -1.16 6.54
CA ASN A 229 30.87 -2.00 7.09
C ASN A 229 32.26 -1.57 6.57
N GLY A 230 32.39 -1.13 5.33
CA GLY A 230 33.63 -0.59 4.78
C GLY A 230 33.98 0.82 5.25
N PHE A 231 32.97 1.66 5.59
CA PHE A 231 33.17 3.02 6.01
C PHE A 231 33.63 3.14 7.47
N PHE A 232 32.98 2.40 8.38
CA PHE A 232 33.31 2.41 9.80
C PHE A 232 34.42 1.40 10.09
N THR A 233 35.39 1.79 10.95
CA THR A 233 36.48 0.89 11.38
C THR A 233 36.04 -0.08 12.45
N ASP A 234 35.01 0.30 13.27
CA ASP A 234 34.43 -0.53 14.31
C ASP A 234 33.16 -1.23 13.78
N PRO A 235 33.12 -2.56 13.74
CA PRO A 235 31.95 -3.31 13.29
C PRO A 235 30.68 -3.04 14.11
N THR A 236 30.82 -2.71 15.41
CA THR A 236 29.67 -2.42 16.26
C THR A 236 29.07 -1.06 15.93
N ALA A 237 29.91 -0.07 15.64
CA ALA A 237 29.48 1.25 15.14
C ALA A 237 28.85 1.14 13.74
N ALA A 238 29.43 0.34 12.85
CA ALA A 238 28.90 0.08 11.52
C ALA A 238 27.48 -0.51 11.60
N ASN A 239 27.30 -1.57 12.36
CA ASN A 239 26.00 -2.23 12.52
C ASN A 239 24.96 -1.30 13.18
N LYS A 240 25.35 -0.54 14.19
CA LYS A 240 24.46 0.45 14.82
C LYS A 240 24.01 1.53 13.83
N ALA A 241 24.96 2.09 13.07
CA ALA A 241 24.67 3.12 12.08
C ALA A 241 23.78 2.59 10.95
N PHE A 242 24.10 1.41 10.41
CA PHE A 242 23.34 0.77 9.36
C PHE A 242 21.91 0.42 9.79
N THR A 243 21.77 -0.25 10.94
CA THR A 243 20.45 -0.62 11.48
C THR A 243 19.58 0.60 11.73
N HIS A 244 20.16 1.67 12.27
CA HIS A 244 19.44 2.92 12.50
C HIS A 244 19.00 3.56 11.18
N MET A 245 19.92 3.68 10.20
CA MET A 245 19.60 4.25 8.88
C MET A 245 18.51 3.46 8.16
N GLU A 246 18.60 2.13 8.12
CA GLU A 246 17.57 1.28 7.49
C GLU A 246 16.19 1.47 8.12
N ARG A 247 16.11 1.65 9.44
CA ARG A 247 14.85 1.87 10.15
C ARG A 247 14.24 3.24 9.93
N THR A 248 15.08 4.28 9.82
CA THR A 248 14.64 5.68 9.83
C THR A 248 14.61 6.33 8.46
N LEU A 249 15.51 5.94 7.56
CA LEU A 249 15.70 6.55 6.25
C LEU A 249 15.70 5.56 5.09
N GLY A 250 15.94 4.26 5.34
CA GLY A 250 16.16 3.24 4.31
C GLY A 250 15.01 3.06 3.31
N PHE A 251 13.83 3.55 3.63
CA PHE A 251 12.66 3.53 2.77
C PHE A 251 12.58 4.69 1.76
N TYR A 252 13.46 5.68 1.84
CA TYR A 252 13.54 6.71 0.81
C TYR A 252 14.35 6.24 -0.38
N ASP A 253 13.87 6.48 -1.60
CA ASP A 253 14.57 6.12 -2.84
C ASP A 253 15.99 6.67 -2.89
N ILE A 254 16.23 7.82 -2.25
CA ILE A 254 17.56 8.44 -2.21
C ILE A 254 18.60 7.57 -1.50
N CYS A 255 18.17 6.68 -0.59
CA CYS A 255 19.08 5.75 0.09
C CYS A 255 19.71 4.73 -0.86
N THR A 256 19.18 4.55 -2.05
CA THR A 256 19.80 3.73 -3.10
C THR A 256 21.00 4.40 -3.74
N THR A 257 21.25 5.69 -3.48
CA THR A 257 22.37 6.42 -4.08
C THR A 257 23.63 6.32 -3.22
N PRO A 258 24.77 5.86 -3.77
CA PRO A 258 26.05 5.79 -3.08
C PRO A 258 26.47 7.10 -2.41
N ARG A 259 26.18 8.23 -3.07
CA ARG A 259 26.47 9.57 -2.55
C ARG A 259 25.72 9.88 -1.26
N PHE A 260 24.45 9.50 -1.19
CA PHE A 260 23.66 9.70 0.02
C PHE A 260 24.15 8.80 1.15
N CYS A 261 24.48 7.53 0.86
CA CYS A 261 25.07 6.61 1.84
C CYS A 261 26.35 7.20 2.44
N TRP A 262 27.23 7.78 1.60
CA TRP A 262 28.42 8.46 2.08
C TRP A 262 28.11 9.65 3.01
N THR A 263 27.15 10.48 2.63
CA THR A 263 26.71 11.64 3.44
C THR A 263 26.19 11.18 4.80
N VAL A 264 25.33 10.17 4.83
CA VAL A 264 24.77 9.60 6.07
C VAL A 264 25.88 9.01 6.94
N CYS A 265 26.77 8.21 6.38
CA CYS A 265 27.89 7.63 7.12
C CYS A 265 28.77 8.72 7.74
N SER A 266 29.08 9.78 7.01
CA SER A 266 29.92 10.89 7.48
C SER A 266 29.27 11.64 8.64
N ILE A 267 27.99 12.00 8.52
CA ILE A 267 27.23 12.67 9.59
C ILE A 267 27.07 11.75 10.80
N TYR A 268 26.68 10.49 10.59
CA TYR A 268 26.51 9.53 11.67
C TYR A 268 27.82 9.32 12.45
N LYS A 269 28.95 9.22 11.73
CA LYS A 269 30.27 9.14 12.39
C LYS A 269 30.53 10.35 13.25
N SER A 270 30.34 11.56 12.73
CA SER A 270 30.54 12.80 13.47
C SER A 270 29.65 12.88 14.73
N LEU A 271 28.35 12.52 14.59
CA LEU A 271 27.43 12.53 15.72
C LEU A 271 27.77 11.46 16.77
N MET A 272 28.15 10.27 16.33
CA MET A 272 28.52 9.16 17.22
C MET A 272 29.81 9.48 17.96
N ASP A 273 30.79 10.07 17.30
CA ASP A 273 32.07 10.52 17.91
C ASP A 273 31.81 11.63 18.95
N ALA A 274 30.81 12.47 18.73
CA ALA A 274 30.35 13.51 19.66
C ALA A 274 29.40 12.97 20.76
N GLY A 275 29.00 11.70 20.71
CA GLY A 275 28.01 11.12 21.64
C GLY A 275 26.59 11.70 21.47
N ALA A 276 26.30 12.30 20.32
CA ALA A 276 25.00 12.89 19.99
C ALA A 276 23.99 11.85 19.52
N LYS A 277 22.71 12.21 19.56
CA LYS A 277 21.61 11.38 19.04
C LYS A 277 21.67 11.37 17.50
N LEU A 278 21.41 10.21 16.90
CA LEU A 278 21.26 10.09 15.46
C LEU A 278 19.89 10.65 15.01
N PRO A 279 19.80 11.24 13.80
CA PRO A 279 18.57 11.85 13.31
C PRO A 279 17.48 10.80 13.04
N GLU A 280 16.28 11.05 13.52
CA GLU A 280 15.12 10.13 13.36
C GLU A 280 14.26 10.46 12.15
N THR A 281 14.50 11.61 11.51
CA THR A 281 13.77 12.05 10.32
C THR A 281 14.71 12.58 9.26
N LEU A 282 14.21 12.66 8.03
CA LEU A 282 14.95 13.28 6.93
C LEU A 282 15.24 14.75 7.21
N SER A 283 14.28 15.46 7.80
CA SER A 283 14.46 16.89 8.18
C SER A 283 15.57 17.07 9.20
N GLN A 284 15.64 16.22 10.22
CA GLN A 284 16.74 16.27 11.22
C GLN A 284 18.09 15.98 10.57
N LEU A 285 18.18 15.00 9.67
CA LEU A 285 19.42 14.72 8.95
C LEU A 285 19.92 15.97 8.19
N TYR A 286 19.02 16.66 7.49
CA TYR A 286 19.42 17.85 6.72
C TYR A 286 19.73 19.07 7.62
N VAL A 287 19.10 19.17 8.79
CA VAL A 287 19.50 20.11 9.83
C VAL A 287 20.94 19.82 10.28
N ASP A 288 21.26 18.57 10.60
CA ASP A 288 22.61 18.19 11.05
C ASP A 288 23.66 18.40 9.96
N ILE A 289 23.34 18.10 8.70
CA ILE A 289 24.21 18.38 7.54
C ILE A 289 24.48 19.88 7.45
N LEU A 290 23.45 20.71 7.47
CA LEU A 290 23.62 22.17 7.31
C LEU A 290 24.36 22.78 8.50
N VAL A 291 24.06 22.34 9.73
CA VAL A 291 24.83 22.75 10.94
C VAL A 291 26.31 22.43 10.78
N HIS A 292 26.62 21.22 10.34
CA HIS A 292 28.03 20.81 10.12
C HIS A 292 28.71 21.70 9.06
N LEU A 293 28.04 21.96 7.92
CA LEU A 293 28.57 22.78 6.84
C LEU A 293 28.81 24.22 7.30
N ILE A 294 27.86 24.82 8.01
CA ILE A 294 27.99 26.21 8.52
C ILE A 294 29.12 26.31 9.56
N GLN A 295 29.24 25.33 10.45
CA GLN A 295 30.29 25.32 11.46
C GLN A 295 31.70 25.21 10.84
N THR A 296 31.86 24.46 9.75
CA THR A 296 33.13 24.35 9.03
C THR A 296 33.60 25.71 8.44
N LEU A 297 32.66 26.59 8.11
CA LEU A 297 32.94 27.90 7.52
C LEU A 297 33.44 28.91 8.58
N SER A 298 33.18 28.65 9.86
CA SER A 298 33.60 29.51 10.99
C SER A 298 33.22 31.01 10.85
N LEU A 299 32.05 31.27 10.23
CA LEU A 299 31.50 32.62 10.07
C LEU A 299 30.66 33.02 11.31
N ASN A 300 30.40 34.32 11.47
CA ASN A 300 29.49 34.77 12.52
C ASN A 300 28.02 34.61 12.15
N GLU A 301 27.11 34.73 13.13
CA GLU A 301 25.66 34.52 12.96
C GLU A 301 25.06 35.33 11.81
N ALA A 302 25.40 36.64 11.73
CA ALA A 302 24.88 37.52 10.69
C ALA A 302 25.33 37.09 9.28
N CYS A 303 26.61 36.72 9.14
CA CYS A 303 27.15 36.20 7.85
C CYS A 303 26.54 34.83 7.50
N ASN A 304 26.37 33.96 8.48
CA ASN A 304 25.72 32.66 8.25
C ASN A 304 24.27 32.84 7.72
N ARG A 305 23.51 33.75 8.34
CA ARG A 305 22.16 34.08 7.92
C ARG A 305 22.12 34.68 6.51
N GLU A 306 23.04 35.63 6.21
CA GLU A 306 23.13 36.23 4.87
C GLU A 306 23.45 35.17 3.80
N LEU A 307 24.39 34.27 4.06
CA LEU A 307 24.77 33.17 3.18
C LEU A 307 23.58 32.23 2.92
N VAL A 308 22.89 31.80 3.97
CA VAL A 308 21.76 30.88 3.85
C VAL A 308 20.59 31.53 3.10
N LEU A 309 20.32 32.82 3.32
CA LEU A 309 19.30 33.56 2.56
C LEU A 309 19.67 33.70 1.07
N ALA A 310 20.94 33.90 0.75
CA ALA A 310 21.42 33.95 -0.64
C ALA A 310 21.26 32.57 -1.32
N LEU A 311 21.68 31.49 -0.63
CA LEU A 311 21.48 30.11 -1.10
C LEU A 311 19.99 29.78 -1.29
N SER A 312 19.12 30.26 -0.42
CA SER A 312 17.67 30.04 -0.50
C SER A 312 17.03 30.77 -1.69
N LYS A 313 17.49 31.99 -2.01
CA LYS A 313 17.05 32.71 -3.23
C LYS A 313 17.46 31.96 -4.50
N MET A 314 18.68 31.46 -4.55
CA MET A 314 19.15 30.61 -5.64
C MET A 314 18.35 29.33 -5.73
N ALA A 315 18.05 28.68 -4.61
CA ALA A 315 17.23 27.47 -4.56
C ALA A 315 15.83 27.69 -5.13
N SER A 316 15.19 28.80 -4.79
CA SER A 316 13.88 29.18 -5.34
C SER A 316 13.96 29.40 -6.84
N HIS A 317 14.98 30.12 -7.32
CA HIS A 317 15.20 30.37 -8.75
C HIS A 317 15.39 29.04 -9.52
N CYS A 318 16.31 28.20 -9.09
CA CYS A 318 16.56 26.89 -9.74
C CYS A 318 15.35 25.97 -9.75
N THR A 319 14.49 26.02 -8.72
CA THR A 319 13.29 25.20 -8.66
C THR A 319 12.21 25.66 -9.64
N LEU A 320 12.12 26.97 -9.89
CA LEU A 320 11.08 27.55 -10.76
C LEU A 320 11.45 27.47 -12.24
N ASP A 321 12.71 27.73 -12.61
CA ASP A 321 13.16 27.86 -14.01
C ASP A 321 13.46 26.53 -14.70
N GLN A 322 13.29 25.40 -14.04
CA GLN A 322 13.63 24.06 -14.59
C GLN A 322 15.11 23.91 -15.00
N HIS A 323 15.94 24.91 -14.77
CA HIS A 323 17.37 24.84 -14.96
C HIS A 323 18.04 24.59 -13.60
N SER A 324 18.69 23.46 -13.46
CA SER A 324 19.40 23.09 -12.22
C SER A 324 20.67 23.91 -11.97
N SER A 325 20.90 24.98 -12.73
CA SER A 325 22.13 25.74 -12.70
C SER A 325 21.95 27.24 -12.97
N CYS A 326 22.77 28.07 -12.33
CA CYS A 326 22.77 29.52 -12.47
C CYS A 326 24.10 30.01 -13.08
N THR A 327 24.04 31.10 -13.83
CA THR A 327 25.19 31.83 -14.36
C THR A 327 25.83 32.68 -13.28
N LYS A 328 27.02 33.20 -13.53
CA LYS A 328 27.74 34.10 -12.60
C LYS A 328 26.95 35.38 -12.34
N GLU A 329 26.32 35.96 -13.38
CA GLU A 329 25.52 37.18 -13.23
C GLU A 329 24.30 36.93 -12.32
N GLU A 330 23.67 35.78 -12.43
CA GLU A 330 22.55 35.40 -11.55
C GLU A 330 23.05 35.20 -10.12
N ILE A 331 24.19 34.53 -9.90
CA ILE A 331 24.80 34.35 -8.60
C ILE A 331 25.08 35.69 -7.93
N ASP A 332 25.64 36.66 -8.67
CA ASP A 332 25.92 37.99 -8.14
C ASP A 332 24.63 38.71 -7.74
N SER A 333 23.50 38.47 -8.40
CA SER A 333 22.18 39.01 -8.08
C SER A 333 21.60 38.49 -6.74
N PHE A 334 21.98 37.30 -6.33
CA PHE A 334 21.51 36.69 -5.06
C PHE A 334 22.28 37.19 -3.83
N GLY A 335 23.41 37.89 -4.00
CA GLY A 335 24.18 38.47 -2.94
C GLY A 335 25.40 37.65 -2.47
N PHE A 336 25.94 36.79 -3.32
CA PHE A 336 27.08 35.92 -3.00
C PHE A 336 28.48 36.60 -3.06
N GLN A 337 28.56 37.88 -3.38
CA GLN A 337 29.86 38.56 -3.62
C GLN A 337 30.88 38.38 -2.49
N ARG A 338 30.40 38.29 -1.23
CA ARG A 338 31.27 38.06 -0.05
C ARG A 338 31.63 36.60 0.19
N PHE A 339 30.96 35.66 -0.44
CA PHE A 339 31.04 34.25 -0.15
C PHE A 339 31.62 33.39 -1.28
N LEU A 340 32.15 33.99 -2.34
CA LEU A 340 32.61 33.28 -3.52
C LEU A 340 33.62 32.16 -3.21
N THR A 341 34.51 32.38 -2.21
CA THR A 341 35.50 31.39 -1.78
C THR A 341 34.88 30.22 -0.97
N THR A 342 33.70 30.38 -0.41
CA THR A 342 33.04 29.39 0.43
C THR A 342 31.93 28.65 -0.29
N LEU A 343 31.53 29.11 -1.49
CA LEU A 343 30.41 28.50 -2.25
C LEU A 343 30.68 27.07 -2.64
N GLY A 344 31.90 26.64 -2.86
CA GLY A 344 32.28 25.26 -3.23
C GLY A 344 31.82 24.21 -2.22
N VAL A 345 31.47 24.59 -0.99
CA VAL A 345 30.89 23.70 0.02
C VAL A 345 29.44 23.31 -0.33
N PHE A 346 28.67 24.22 -0.92
CA PHE A 346 27.26 24.04 -1.25
C PHE A 346 27.01 23.81 -2.73
N LEU A 347 27.88 24.42 -3.57
CA LEU A 347 27.67 24.50 -5.01
C LEU A 347 28.80 23.84 -5.78
N GLN A 348 28.47 23.17 -6.82
CA GLN A 348 29.38 22.68 -7.84
C GLN A 348 29.59 23.81 -8.88
N VAL A 349 30.84 24.08 -9.24
CA VAL A 349 31.20 25.05 -10.27
C VAL A 349 31.61 24.27 -11.52
N ASP A 350 30.92 24.47 -12.61
CA ASP A 350 31.21 23.81 -13.87
C ASP A 350 31.73 24.81 -14.91
N GLY A 351 32.83 24.47 -15.58
CA GLY A 351 33.35 25.19 -16.75
C GLY A 351 34.56 26.11 -16.51
N HIS A 352 35.52 26.08 -17.47
CA HIS A 352 36.74 26.91 -17.43
C HIS A 352 36.55 28.34 -17.99
N GLN A 353 35.47 28.63 -18.75
CA GLN A 353 35.27 29.95 -19.39
C GLN A 353 33.93 30.61 -19.09
N SER A 354 32.90 29.86 -18.68
CA SER A 354 31.65 30.40 -18.14
C SER A 354 31.34 29.63 -16.86
N GLU A 355 31.59 30.26 -15.71
CA GLU A 355 31.28 29.64 -14.40
C GLU A 355 29.76 29.44 -14.31
N VAL A 356 29.30 28.16 -14.23
CA VAL A 356 27.93 27.76 -14.02
C VAL A 356 27.86 27.07 -12.66
N PHE A 357 26.96 27.51 -11.84
CA PHE A 357 26.81 27.07 -10.46
C PHE A 357 25.56 26.19 -10.31
N SER A 358 25.69 25.04 -9.70
CA SER A 358 24.57 24.15 -9.38
C SER A 358 24.68 23.59 -7.96
N PHE A 359 23.56 23.24 -7.34
CA PHE A 359 23.60 22.58 -6.05
C PHE A 359 24.19 21.18 -6.16
N HIS A 360 24.96 20.77 -5.17
CA HIS A 360 25.47 19.39 -5.07
C HIS A 360 24.34 18.37 -4.93
N SER A 361 23.20 18.76 -4.36
CA SER A 361 22.07 17.90 -4.09
C SER A 361 20.77 18.67 -4.27
N GLN A 362 19.84 18.10 -5.04
CA GLN A 362 18.50 18.65 -5.19
C GLN A 362 17.76 18.70 -3.84
N MET A 363 17.97 17.72 -2.98
CA MET A 363 17.33 17.72 -1.64
C MET A 363 17.86 18.86 -0.77
N MET A 364 19.16 19.19 -0.84
CA MET A 364 19.68 20.37 -0.15
C MET A 364 19.07 21.66 -0.71
N GLN A 365 18.88 21.75 -2.01
CA GLN A 365 18.16 22.85 -2.66
C GLN A 365 16.75 22.99 -2.11
N GLU A 366 15.97 21.90 -2.03
CA GLU A 366 14.60 21.92 -1.51
C GLU A 366 14.56 22.22 0.00
N PHE A 367 15.55 21.75 0.76
CA PHE A 367 15.71 22.08 2.18
C PHE A 367 15.97 23.58 2.41
N LEU A 368 16.89 24.18 1.64
CA LEU A 368 17.16 25.61 1.68
C LEU A 368 15.96 26.45 1.22
N LEU A 369 15.20 25.97 0.24
CA LEU A 369 13.95 26.57 -0.16
C LEU A 369 12.91 26.58 0.99
N ALA A 370 12.79 25.48 1.74
CA ALA A 370 11.91 25.42 2.91
C ALA A 370 12.37 26.41 4.00
N MET A 371 13.68 26.53 4.22
CA MET A 371 14.23 27.49 5.17
C MET A 371 13.92 28.93 4.80
N SER A 372 13.90 29.28 3.50
CA SER A 372 13.63 30.65 3.05
C SER A 372 12.26 31.14 3.54
N PHE A 373 11.27 30.27 3.56
CA PHE A 373 9.94 30.61 4.02
C PHE A 373 9.91 31.08 5.47
N PHE A 374 10.70 30.46 6.33
CA PHE A 374 10.76 30.78 7.76
C PHE A 374 11.76 31.90 8.12
N LEU A 375 12.77 32.12 7.29
CA LEU A 375 13.80 33.13 7.54
C LEU A 375 13.48 34.49 6.90
N ASP A 376 12.64 34.52 5.85
CA ASP A 376 12.31 35.74 5.13
C ASP A 376 11.36 36.63 5.97
N THR A 377 11.77 37.87 6.16
CA THR A 377 10.99 38.89 6.87
C THR A 377 10.21 39.81 5.94
N SER A 378 10.36 39.63 4.60
CA SER A 378 9.61 40.45 3.65
C SER A 378 8.12 40.04 3.60
N PRO A 379 7.21 40.95 3.23
CA PRO A 379 5.80 40.63 3.02
C PRO A 379 5.70 39.74 1.77
N SER A 380 5.92 38.45 1.92
CA SER A 380 5.88 37.48 0.85
C SER A 380 4.53 36.74 0.81
N GLU A 381 4.36 35.94 -0.21
CA GLU A 381 3.19 35.08 -0.42
C GLU A 381 2.99 34.14 0.78
N GLY A 382 1.72 33.88 1.16
CA GLY A 382 1.37 32.93 2.22
C GLY A 382 1.70 31.49 1.83
N MET A 383 1.61 30.59 2.80
CA MET A 383 1.98 29.17 2.65
C MET A 383 1.28 28.48 1.49
N GLU A 384 -0.01 28.70 1.32
CA GLU A 384 -0.82 28.06 0.27
C GLU A 384 -0.28 28.40 -1.13
N LYS A 385 0.04 29.66 -1.37
CA LYS A 385 0.62 30.10 -2.66
C LYS A 385 2.02 29.55 -2.88
N MET A 386 2.83 29.45 -1.82
CA MET A 386 4.17 28.87 -1.91
C MET A 386 4.11 27.40 -2.31
N VAL A 387 3.24 26.61 -1.67
CA VAL A 387 3.05 25.20 -2.01
C VAL A 387 2.54 25.03 -3.44
N GLU A 388 1.54 25.82 -3.85
CA GLU A 388 0.98 25.74 -5.21
C GLU A 388 2.02 26.13 -6.27
N LYS A 389 2.82 27.16 -6.02
CA LYS A 389 3.89 27.63 -6.94
C LYS A 389 4.96 26.56 -7.20
N HIS A 390 5.28 25.73 -6.18
CA HIS A 390 6.31 24.69 -6.28
C HIS A 390 5.76 23.29 -6.45
N LYS A 391 4.43 23.13 -6.56
CA LYS A 391 3.76 21.84 -6.74
C LYS A 391 4.27 21.09 -7.95
N GLY A 392 4.65 19.82 -7.76
CA GLY A 392 5.23 18.96 -8.80
C GLY A 392 6.68 19.31 -9.21
N ARG A 393 7.30 20.32 -8.58
CA ARG A 393 8.70 20.74 -8.84
C ARG A 393 9.64 20.47 -7.67
N ALA A 394 9.13 20.55 -6.44
CA ALA A 394 9.84 20.22 -5.22
C ALA A 394 9.13 19.08 -4.49
N LYS A 395 9.72 17.90 -4.48
CA LYS A 395 9.11 16.66 -3.95
C LYS A 395 9.11 16.60 -2.42
N PHE A 396 10.10 17.23 -1.77
CA PHE A 396 10.35 17.14 -0.33
C PHE A 396 10.14 18.46 0.42
N LEU A 397 9.67 19.50 -0.27
CA LEU A 397 9.52 20.85 0.30
C LEU A 397 8.63 20.86 1.54
N ASP A 398 7.46 20.28 1.47
CA ASP A 398 6.46 20.21 2.55
C ASP A 398 6.93 19.35 3.72
N ILE A 399 7.68 18.27 3.45
CA ILE A 399 8.33 17.42 4.44
C ILE A 399 9.34 18.25 5.26
N PHE A 400 10.19 19.03 4.58
CA PHE A 400 11.15 19.91 5.25
C PHE A 400 10.49 21.06 6.00
N LEU A 401 9.42 21.65 5.44
CA LEU A 401 8.62 22.65 6.14
C LEU A 401 8.01 22.08 7.43
N ALA A 402 7.48 20.88 7.40
CA ALA A 402 6.91 20.23 8.56
C ALA A 402 7.96 20.00 9.67
N GLY A 403 9.13 19.49 9.33
CA GLY A 403 10.22 19.32 10.29
C GLY A 403 10.72 20.65 10.87
N LEU A 404 10.99 21.62 10.01
CA LEU A 404 11.49 22.94 10.42
C LEU A 404 10.47 23.80 11.18
N SER A 405 9.18 23.52 11.08
CA SER A 405 8.14 24.22 11.85
C SER A 405 8.27 23.96 13.35
N GLU A 406 8.94 22.87 13.76
CA GLU A 406 9.02 22.45 15.16
C GLU A 406 10.30 22.87 15.85
N PRO A 407 10.21 23.49 17.04
CA PRO A 407 11.38 24.03 17.74
C PRO A 407 12.48 23.00 18.00
N ILE A 408 12.10 21.78 18.35
CA ILE A 408 13.05 20.72 18.70
C ILE A 408 14.00 20.38 17.53
N GLN A 409 13.54 20.54 16.30
CA GLN A 409 14.33 20.25 15.11
C GLN A 409 15.14 21.47 14.63
N ARG A 410 14.55 22.68 14.66
CA ARG A 410 15.22 23.87 14.13
C ARG A 410 16.19 24.56 15.11
N ARG A 411 16.11 24.29 16.44
CA ARG A 411 16.99 24.93 17.45
C ARG A 411 18.47 24.91 17.10
N PRO A 412 19.08 23.83 16.58
CA PRO A 412 20.49 23.87 16.20
C PRO A 412 20.80 24.93 15.15
N LEU A 413 19.86 25.18 14.22
CA LEU A 413 19.99 26.20 13.19
C LEU A 413 19.67 27.59 13.74
N GLU A 414 18.74 27.76 14.67
CA GLU A 414 18.46 29.04 15.35
C GLU A 414 19.68 29.57 16.07
N THR A 415 20.47 28.68 16.65
CA THR A 415 21.75 29.06 17.33
C THR A 415 22.80 29.63 16.36
N LEU A 416 22.73 29.23 15.07
CA LEU A 416 23.72 29.63 14.05
C LEU A 416 23.22 30.75 13.13
N LEU A 417 21.92 30.93 13.01
CA LEU A 417 21.27 31.80 12.04
C LEU A 417 20.41 32.90 12.69
N GLY A 418 20.26 32.86 14.03
CA GLY A 418 19.38 33.79 14.75
C GLY A 418 17.90 33.39 14.66
N GLU A 419 17.05 34.32 15.18
CA GLU A 419 15.60 34.05 15.31
C GLU A 419 14.89 33.89 13.97
N TRP A 420 13.89 32.98 13.96
CA TRP A 420 13.06 32.69 12.83
C TRP A 420 11.72 33.47 12.93
N ASN A 421 11.06 33.65 11.77
CA ASN A 421 9.79 34.37 11.69
C ASN A 421 8.65 33.55 12.29
N THR A 422 8.18 33.92 13.46
CA THR A 422 7.11 33.23 14.20
C THR A 422 5.78 33.22 13.44
N ASP A 423 5.46 34.34 12.74
CA ASP A 423 4.21 34.42 11.98
C ASP A 423 4.18 33.42 10.83
N ARG A 424 5.33 33.18 10.19
CA ARG A 424 5.46 32.16 9.15
C ARG A 424 5.33 30.75 9.67
N ILE A 425 5.84 30.49 10.86
CA ILE A 425 5.68 29.20 11.54
C ILE A 425 4.21 28.95 11.84
N MET A 426 3.51 29.97 12.31
CA MET A 426 2.07 29.88 12.57
C MET A 426 1.25 29.72 11.28
N ASP A 427 1.60 30.43 10.20
CA ASP A 427 0.97 30.29 8.89
C ASP A 427 1.09 28.84 8.38
N PHE A 428 2.29 28.24 8.47
CA PHE A 428 2.47 26.84 8.13
C PHE A 428 1.62 25.90 8.98
N LYS A 429 1.57 26.09 10.31
CA LYS A 429 0.78 25.22 11.20
C LYS A 429 -0.72 25.33 10.92
N CYS A 430 -1.21 26.52 10.62
CA CYS A 430 -2.60 26.74 10.20
C CYS A 430 -2.89 26.04 8.87
N TRP A 431 -1.99 26.16 7.89
CA TRP A 431 -2.13 25.47 6.61
C TRP A 431 -2.10 23.94 6.79
N LEU A 432 -1.17 23.40 7.58
CA LEU A 432 -1.08 21.95 7.85
C LEU A 432 -2.38 21.44 8.49
N LYS A 433 -2.93 22.16 9.45
CA LYS A 433 -4.19 21.78 10.11
C LYS A 433 -5.37 21.79 9.12
N SER A 434 -5.53 22.88 8.38
CA SER A 434 -6.60 23.05 7.40
C SER A 434 -6.52 22.02 6.26
N SER A 435 -5.33 21.81 5.69
CA SER A 435 -5.07 20.82 4.65
C SER A 435 -5.32 19.38 5.15
N SER A 436 -4.92 19.08 6.39
CA SER A 436 -5.14 17.77 7.00
C SER A 436 -6.63 17.50 7.27
N GLU A 437 -7.38 18.49 7.73
CA GLU A 437 -8.84 18.36 7.95
C GLU A 437 -9.58 18.05 6.64
N VAL A 438 -9.25 18.74 5.56
CA VAL A 438 -9.83 18.49 4.23
C VAL A 438 -9.49 17.07 3.76
N THR A 439 -8.23 16.67 3.89
CA THR A 439 -7.74 15.37 3.48
C THR A 439 -8.40 14.23 4.27
N LEU A 440 -8.48 14.35 5.59
CA LEU A 440 -9.05 13.32 6.47
C LEU A 440 -10.57 13.16 6.34
N LYS A 441 -11.28 14.22 5.95
CA LYS A 441 -12.73 14.21 5.66
C LYS A 441 -13.04 13.75 4.22
N GLY A 442 -12.05 13.72 3.34
CA GLY A 442 -12.21 13.37 1.92
C GLY A 442 -12.55 11.91 1.68
N TRP A 443 -13.25 11.64 0.54
CA TRP A 443 -13.59 10.29 0.10
C TRP A 443 -12.38 9.51 -0.43
N TYR A 444 -11.33 10.23 -0.88
CA TYR A 444 -10.10 9.64 -1.43
C TYR A 444 -9.09 9.39 -0.31
N LYS A 445 -9.08 8.17 0.18
CA LYS A 445 -8.25 7.74 1.32
C LYS A 445 -6.75 7.69 1.01
N ASP A 446 -6.37 7.64 -0.25
CA ASP A 446 -4.97 7.65 -0.70
C ASP A 446 -4.22 8.95 -0.34
N GLN A 447 -4.96 10.04 -0.08
CA GLN A 447 -4.39 11.32 0.33
C GLN A 447 -4.08 11.41 1.83
N HIS A 448 -4.60 10.50 2.64
CA HIS A 448 -4.33 10.47 4.09
C HIS A 448 -2.85 10.25 4.41
N HIS A 449 -2.14 9.50 3.56
CA HIS A 449 -0.72 9.19 3.70
C HIS A 449 0.13 10.45 3.81
N HIS A 450 -0.13 11.45 2.98
CA HIS A 450 0.65 12.67 2.96
C HIS A 450 0.59 13.44 4.29
N CYS A 451 -0.60 13.56 4.89
CA CYS A 451 -0.76 14.16 6.21
C CYS A 451 0.07 13.42 7.27
N PHE A 452 0.06 12.10 7.26
CA PHE A 452 0.84 11.31 8.23
C PHE A 452 2.35 11.46 8.03
N HIS A 453 2.81 11.59 6.79
CA HIS A 453 4.22 11.90 6.50
C HIS A 453 4.65 13.24 7.10
N LEU A 454 3.82 14.28 6.95
CA LEU A 454 4.11 15.60 7.51
C LEU A 454 4.13 15.56 9.04
N LEU A 455 3.17 14.89 9.67
CA LEU A 455 3.12 14.71 11.12
C LEU A 455 4.33 13.91 11.67
N HIS A 456 4.73 12.86 10.94
CA HIS A 456 5.94 12.11 11.27
C HIS A 456 7.20 12.99 11.18
N GLN A 457 7.34 13.82 10.15
CA GLN A 457 8.47 14.72 10.03
C GLN A 457 8.48 15.82 11.10
N ALA A 458 7.32 16.29 11.53
CA ALA A 458 7.20 17.27 12.59
C ALA A 458 7.66 16.73 13.96
N GLN A 459 7.53 15.43 14.23
CA GLN A 459 7.88 14.78 15.51
C GLN A 459 7.24 15.49 16.73
N ASN A 460 5.97 15.91 16.59
CA ASN A 460 5.21 16.60 17.63
C ASN A 460 3.92 15.84 17.97
N GLU A 461 3.95 15.13 19.09
CA GLU A 461 2.81 14.34 19.59
C GLU A 461 1.56 15.19 19.85
N SER A 462 1.73 16.41 20.38
CA SER A 462 0.62 17.32 20.66
C SER A 462 -0.09 17.75 19.36
N LEU A 463 0.69 18.02 18.31
CA LEU A 463 0.18 18.35 16.98
C LEU A 463 -0.60 17.18 16.36
N VAL A 464 -0.10 15.94 16.52
CA VAL A 464 -0.82 14.73 16.07
C VAL A 464 -2.19 14.64 16.75
N LYS A 465 -2.25 14.81 18.08
CA LYS A 465 -3.49 14.73 18.86
C LYS A 465 -4.47 15.86 18.54
N GLU A 466 -3.96 17.04 18.14
CA GLU A 466 -4.78 18.16 17.73
C GLU A 466 -5.42 17.94 16.36
N ILE A 467 -4.66 17.45 15.40
CA ILE A 467 -5.10 17.26 14.01
C ILE A 467 -5.97 16.02 13.86
N ILE A 468 -5.56 14.88 14.46
CA ILE A 468 -6.31 13.62 14.38
C ILE A 468 -7.36 13.57 15.46
N THR A 469 -8.57 14.03 15.13
CA THR A 469 -9.71 14.04 16.06
C THR A 469 -10.22 12.63 16.37
N PRO A 470 -10.97 12.43 17.48
CA PRO A 470 -11.57 11.14 17.81
C PRO A 470 -12.48 10.55 16.73
N SER A 471 -13.19 11.39 15.97
CA SER A 471 -14.02 10.93 14.85
C SER A 471 -13.21 10.39 13.67
N ALA A 472 -12.01 10.91 13.43
CA ALA A 472 -11.08 10.39 12.43
C ALA A 472 -10.36 9.11 12.90
N ARG A 473 -10.38 8.82 14.21
CA ARG A 473 -9.72 7.64 14.80
C ARG A 473 -10.52 6.35 14.67
N THR A 474 -11.77 6.39 14.18
CA THR A 474 -12.63 5.20 14.10
C THR A 474 -12.13 4.16 13.12
N GLY A 475 -11.46 4.58 12.05
CA GLY A 475 -10.85 3.65 11.11
C GLY A 475 -9.89 4.33 10.17
N ILE A 476 -8.75 3.71 9.94
CA ILE A 476 -7.78 4.11 8.92
C ILE A 476 -7.75 3.02 7.85
N SER A 477 -8.03 3.41 6.62
CA SER A 477 -8.06 2.50 5.47
C SER A 477 -6.93 2.84 4.52
N TYR A 478 -6.20 1.82 4.11
CA TYR A 478 -5.10 1.94 3.18
C TYR A 478 -5.21 0.88 2.08
N GLY A 479 -4.72 1.24 0.87
CA GLY A 479 -4.43 0.29 -0.20
C GLY A 479 -2.98 -0.20 -0.11
N ASP A 480 -2.24 -0.11 -1.22
CA ASP A 480 -0.81 -0.42 -1.22
C ASP A 480 -0.04 0.58 -0.33
N LEU A 481 0.74 0.04 0.61
CA LEU A 481 1.56 0.83 1.53
C LEU A 481 3.03 0.74 1.12
N SER A 482 3.66 1.89 0.96
CA SER A 482 5.12 1.95 0.94
C SER A 482 5.68 1.79 2.36
N LEU A 483 6.97 1.46 2.46
CA LEU A 483 7.64 1.40 3.77
C LEU A 483 7.58 2.75 4.52
N GLN A 484 7.63 3.83 3.76
CA GLN A 484 7.49 5.19 4.29
C GLN A 484 6.11 5.41 4.93
N ASP A 485 5.03 4.94 4.27
CA ASP A 485 3.67 5.00 4.82
C ASP A 485 3.56 4.20 6.12
N CYS A 486 4.16 3.02 6.17
CA CYS A 486 4.18 2.19 7.37
C CYS A 486 4.83 2.90 8.56
N VAL A 487 5.97 3.57 8.35
CA VAL A 487 6.67 4.32 9.39
C VAL A 487 5.86 5.52 9.88
N ALA A 488 5.31 6.30 8.94
CA ALA A 488 4.50 7.47 9.27
C ALA A 488 3.22 7.08 10.02
N LEU A 489 2.53 6.03 9.55
CA LEU A 489 1.35 5.49 10.21
C LEU A 489 1.67 5.00 11.63
N ASN A 490 2.78 4.26 11.77
CA ASN A 490 3.20 3.75 13.07
C ASN A 490 3.48 4.88 14.07
N TYR A 491 4.15 5.94 13.64
CA TYR A 491 4.40 7.11 14.47
C TYR A 491 3.07 7.73 14.95
N VAL A 492 2.15 8.01 14.02
CA VAL A 492 0.87 8.65 14.32
C VAL A 492 0.05 7.80 15.29
N ILE A 493 -0.09 6.50 15.03
CA ILE A 493 -0.88 5.60 15.90
C ILE A 493 -0.24 5.45 17.28
N THR A 494 1.09 5.42 17.35
CA THR A 494 1.82 5.39 18.63
C THR A 494 1.53 6.67 19.44
N CYS A 495 1.57 7.85 18.83
CA CYS A 495 1.22 9.11 19.48
C CYS A 495 -0.24 9.14 19.98
N LEU A 496 -1.16 8.50 19.25
CA LEU A 496 -2.57 8.41 19.64
C LEU A 496 -2.82 7.38 20.75
N GLY A 497 -1.88 6.47 20.99
CA GLY A 497 -2.00 5.37 21.96
C GLY A 497 -2.90 4.24 21.48
N GLY A 498 -3.28 4.19 20.23
CA GLY A 498 -4.07 3.14 19.60
C GLY A 498 -5.14 3.62 18.64
N ILE A 499 -5.76 2.68 17.93
CA ILE A 499 -6.82 2.92 16.96
C ILE A 499 -7.91 1.86 17.05
N GLU A 500 -9.16 2.24 16.79
CA GLU A 500 -10.30 1.31 16.79
C GLU A 500 -10.19 0.30 15.66
N GLN A 501 -9.93 0.75 14.44
CA GLN A 501 -9.85 -0.11 13.27
C GLN A 501 -8.67 0.25 12.36
N LEU A 502 -7.83 -0.75 12.09
CA LEU A 502 -6.83 -0.72 11.02
C LEU A 502 -7.35 -1.56 9.84
N ASN A 503 -7.61 -0.91 8.72
CA ASN A 503 -8.12 -1.56 7.51
C ASN A 503 -7.10 -1.43 6.37
N LEU A 504 -6.42 -2.54 6.04
CA LEU A 504 -5.44 -2.65 4.95
C LEU A 504 -6.07 -3.44 3.79
N TYR A 505 -7.03 -2.83 3.15
CA TYR A 505 -7.77 -3.43 2.04
C TYR A 505 -6.96 -3.41 0.75
N ARG A 506 -6.91 -4.54 0.02
CA ARG A 506 -6.22 -4.69 -1.27
C ARG A 506 -4.74 -4.33 -1.24
N THR A 507 -4.04 -4.67 -0.17
CA THR A 507 -2.58 -4.59 -0.14
C THR A 507 -2.02 -5.72 -1.01
N LYS A 508 -1.46 -5.39 -2.18
CA LYS A 508 -1.00 -6.39 -3.17
C LYS A 508 0.03 -7.34 -2.59
N ASN A 509 0.94 -6.82 -1.77
CA ASN A 509 1.95 -7.62 -1.11
C ASN A 509 2.37 -6.97 0.21
N LEU A 510 1.91 -7.52 1.33
CA LEU A 510 2.44 -7.15 2.63
C LEU A 510 3.72 -7.95 2.86
N THR A 511 4.86 -7.32 2.59
CA THR A 511 6.19 -7.91 2.78
C THR A 511 6.52 -8.06 4.26
N GLU A 512 7.52 -8.88 4.57
CA GLU A 512 8.03 -9.01 5.94
C GLU A 512 8.48 -7.67 6.52
N GLU A 513 9.22 -6.89 5.74
CA GLU A 513 9.73 -5.60 6.15
C GLU A 513 8.59 -4.58 6.44
N ALA A 514 7.57 -4.52 5.58
CA ALA A 514 6.41 -3.67 5.81
C ALA A 514 5.65 -4.08 7.07
N ALA A 515 5.47 -5.38 7.28
CA ALA A 515 4.81 -5.92 8.47
C ALA A 515 5.61 -5.68 9.75
N GLU A 516 6.94 -5.79 9.71
CA GLU A 516 7.81 -5.43 10.83
C GLU A 516 7.58 -3.98 11.26
N ARG A 517 7.52 -3.06 10.30
CA ARG A 517 7.28 -1.63 10.57
C ARG A 517 5.87 -1.33 11.07
N LEU A 518 4.88 -2.10 10.62
CA LEU A 518 3.49 -1.98 11.06
C LEU A 518 3.19 -2.74 12.35
N ALA A 519 4.07 -3.61 12.82
CA ALA A 519 3.82 -4.45 14.00
C ALA A 519 3.37 -3.65 15.25
N PRO A 520 3.97 -2.49 15.60
CA PRO A 520 3.46 -1.67 16.70
C PRO A 520 2.04 -1.15 16.45
N THR A 521 1.74 -0.70 15.24
CA THR A 521 0.40 -0.25 14.85
C THR A 521 -0.62 -1.38 14.95
N MET A 522 -0.29 -2.59 14.44
CA MET A 522 -1.14 -3.77 14.59
C MET A 522 -1.38 -4.11 16.06
N SER A 523 -0.33 -4.03 16.91
CA SER A 523 -0.43 -4.31 18.34
C SER A 523 -1.22 -3.26 19.12
N LEU A 524 -1.54 -2.12 18.56
CA LEU A 524 -2.35 -1.04 19.13
C LEU A 524 -3.76 -0.95 18.53
N SER A 525 -4.13 -1.87 17.64
CA SER A 525 -5.41 -1.86 16.92
C SER A 525 -6.41 -2.82 17.55
N HIS A 526 -7.68 -2.38 17.74
CA HIS A 526 -8.76 -3.22 18.28
C HIS A 526 -9.38 -4.13 17.22
N LYS A 527 -9.40 -3.68 15.97
CA LYS A 527 -9.83 -4.44 14.80
C LYS A 527 -8.79 -4.32 13.69
N ILE A 528 -8.44 -5.46 13.08
CA ILE A 528 -7.53 -5.51 11.92
C ILE A 528 -8.25 -6.18 10.76
N THR A 529 -8.25 -5.52 9.61
CA THR A 529 -8.82 -6.04 8.35
C THR A 529 -7.74 -6.01 7.27
N LEU A 530 -7.42 -7.17 6.71
CA LEU A 530 -6.45 -7.38 5.63
C LEU A 530 -7.14 -7.99 4.40
N LEU A 531 -8.38 -7.61 4.18
CA LEU A 531 -9.24 -8.15 3.13
C LEU A 531 -8.59 -8.03 1.75
N ASP A 532 -8.63 -9.10 0.95
CA ASP A 532 -8.14 -9.15 -0.43
C ASP A 532 -6.65 -8.73 -0.55
N SER A 533 -5.84 -9.14 0.42
CA SER A 533 -4.43 -8.81 0.52
C SER A 533 -3.54 -10.06 0.47
N TYR A 534 -2.35 -9.94 -0.12
CA TYR A 534 -1.36 -11.00 -0.08
C TYR A 534 -0.37 -10.79 1.07
N LEU A 535 -0.20 -11.82 1.91
CA LEU A 535 0.70 -11.80 3.06
C LEU A 535 1.90 -12.71 2.82
N SER A 536 3.12 -12.18 2.97
CA SER A 536 4.32 -13.01 3.02
C SER A 536 4.36 -13.85 4.33
N THR A 537 5.16 -14.89 4.36
CA THR A 537 5.33 -15.72 5.57
C THR A 537 5.87 -14.89 6.75
N GLY A 538 6.84 -14.01 6.50
CA GLY A 538 7.37 -13.08 7.49
C GLY A 538 6.29 -12.10 7.99
N ALA A 539 5.44 -11.59 7.11
CA ALA A 539 4.32 -10.72 7.50
C ALA A 539 3.35 -11.42 8.47
N VAL A 540 3.05 -12.70 8.23
CA VAL A 540 2.19 -13.48 9.13
C VAL A 540 2.84 -13.67 10.50
N ASN A 541 4.17 -13.86 10.58
CA ASN A 541 4.90 -13.93 11.85
C ASN A 541 4.77 -12.63 12.67
N HIS A 542 4.93 -11.47 12.01
CA HIS A 542 4.79 -10.17 12.67
C HIS A 542 3.35 -9.92 13.11
N LEU A 543 2.36 -10.29 12.30
CA LEU A 543 0.94 -10.22 12.66
C LEU A 543 0.65 -11.11 13.88
N ALA A 544 1.09 -12.36 13.88
CA ALA A 544 0.92 -13.29 15.00
C ALA A 544 1.52 -12.73 16.31
N SER A 545 2.73 -12.16 16.22
CA SER A 545 3.39 -11.52 17.37
C SER A 545 2.65 -10.26 17.84
N ALA A 546 2.09 -9.47 16.93
CA ALA A 546 1.29 -8.29 17.30
C ALA A 546 -0.02 -8.68 18.00
N LEU A 547 -0.71 -9.71 17.50
CA LEU A 547 -1.96 -10.22 18.09
C LEU A 547 -1.76 -10.74 19.52
N SER A 548 -0.66 -11.45 19.78
CA SER A 548 -0.37 -12.00 21.11
C SER A 548 -0.15 -10.91 22.18
N ARG A 549 0.26 -9.72 21.77
CA ARG A 549 0.56 -8.59 22.69
C ARG A 549 -0.52 -7.54 22.73
N GLY A 550 -1.36 -7.47 21.70
CA GLY A 550 -2.29 -6.38 21.43
C GLY A 550 -3.69 -6.54 22.06
N PRO A 551 -4.52 -5.49 21.94
CA PRO A 551 -5.91 -5.47 22.36
C PRO A 551 -6.88 -5.98 21.29
N THR A 552 -6.40 -6.54 20.19
CA THR A 552 -7.18 -6.89 19.00
C THR A 552 -8.30 -7.88 19.33
N LYS A 553 -9.53 -7.51 19.02
CA LYS A 553 -10.73 -8.30 19.25
C LYS A 553 -11.32 -8.90 17.98
N GLU A 554 -11.09 -8.30 16.84
CA GLU A 554 -11.57 -8.76 15.54
C GLU A 554 -10.42 -8.77 14.52
N LEU A 555 -10.26 -9.90 13.83
CA LEU A 555 -9.32 -10.08 12.72
C LEU A 555 -10.06 -10.61 11.51
N ASP A 556 -9.95 -9.89 10.40
CA ASP A 556 -10.49 -10.30 9.11
C ASP A 556 -9.36 -10.48 8.08
N LEU A 557 -9.14 -11.72 7.68
CA LEU A 557 -8.16 -12.13 6.67
C LEU A 557 -8.84 -12.68 5.41
N SER A 558 -10.10 -12.36 5.22
CA SER A 558 -10.88 -12.89 4.09
C SER A 558 -10.22 -12.55 2.75
N HIS A 559 -10.25 -13.50 1.82
CA HIS A 559 -9.67 -13.39 0.48
C HIS A 559 -8.15 -13.18 0.42
N THR A 560 -7.41 -13.58 1.47
CA THR A 560 -5.93 -13.43 1.48
C THR A 560 -5.20 -14.62 0.86
N GLY A 561 -5.89 -15.75 0.61
CA GLY A 561 -5.24 -16.96 0.12
C GLY A 561 -4.14 -17.46 1.06
N LEU A 562 -4.35 -17.38 2.36
CA LEU A 562 -3.36 -17.62 3.41
C LEU A 562 -2.70 -19.02 3.31
N GLY A 563 -3.53 -20.06 3.09
CA GLY A 563 -3.10 -21.46 3.06
C GLY A 563 -2.72 -22.02 4.44
N ASP A 564 -2.61 -23.34 4.53
CA ASP A 564 -2.41 -24.04 5.82
C ASP A 564 -1.09 -23.71 6.50
N GLU A 565 0.00 -23.60 5.73
CA GLU A 565 1.34 -23.32 6.28
C GLU A 565 1.40 -21.97 7.00
N LYS A 566 0.91 -20.91 6.37
CA LYS A 566 0.88 -19.58 6.97
C LYS A 566 -0.14 -19.49 8.11
N PHE A 567 -1.27 -20.20 7.98
CA PHE A 567 -2.27 -20.28 9.03
C PHE A 567 -1.74 -20.95 10.30
N LYS A 568 -0.93 -22.01 10.15
CA LYS A 568 -0.24 -22.66 11.27
C LYS A 568 0.65 -21.68 12.06
N ILE A 569 1.38 -20.83 11.35
CA ILE A 569 2.20 -19.76 11.97
C ILE A 569 1.30 -18.78 12.72
N LEU A 570 0.20 -18.35 12.12
CA LEU A 570 -0.76 -17.46 12.76
C LEU A 570 -1.34 -18.05 14.03
N CYS A 571 -1.67 -19.34 14.05
CA CYS A 571 -2.23 -20.05 15.20
C CYS A 571 -1.33 -19.97 16.45
N ALA A 572 0.00 -19.87 16.27
CA ALA A 572 0.91 -19.66 17.39
C ALA A 572 0.61 -18.35 18.16
N GLY A 573 0.30 -17.28 17.44
CA GLY A 573 -0.09 -15.98 18.03
C GLY A 573 -1.53 -15.95 18.54
N LEU A 574 -2.41 -16.73 17.93
CA LEU A 574 -3.82 -16.77 18.31
C LEU A 574 -4.10 -17.45 19.65
N ARG A 575 -3.20 -18.31 20.14
CA ARG A 575 -3.40 -19.04 21.42
C ARG A 575 -3.52 -18.12 22.62
N ASP A 576 -2.74 -17.04 22.64
CA ASP A 576 -2.63 -16.14 23.80
C ASP A 576 -3.23 -14.74 23.52
N CYS A 577 -3.96 -14.57 22.43
CA CYS A 577 -4.56 -13.29 22.04
C CYS A 577 -5.94 -13.04 22.66
N LYS A 578 -6.40 -11.79 22.57
CA LYS A 578 -7.73 -11.35 23.05
C LYS A 578 -8.81 -11.42 21.98
N LEU A 579 -8.57 -12.17 20.91
CA LEU A 579 -9.45 -12.21 19.75
C LEU A 579 -10.80 -12.85 20.07
N HIS A 580 -11.89 -12.19 19.65
CA HIS A 580 -13.26 -12.67 19.78
C HIS A 580 -13.83 -13.11 18.44
N ILE A 581 -13.44 -12.45 17.34
CA ILE A 581 -13.94 -12.68 16.01
C ILE A 581 -12.79 -12.92 15.06
N LEU A 582 -12.81 -14.07 14.38
CA LEU A 582 -11.86 -14.44 13.33
C LEU A 582 -12.60 -14.78 12.04
N LYS A 583 -12.28 -14.02 10.97
CA LYS A 583 -12.84 -14.24 9.63
C LYS A 583 -11.77 -14.71 8.67
N LEU A 584 -11.99 -15.85 8.07
CA LEU A 584 -11.06 -16.58 7.19
C LEU A 584 -11.76 -17.02 5.87
N LYS A 585 -12.66 -16.20 5.34
CA LYS A 585 -13.38 -16.53 4.09
C LYS A 585 -12.39 -16.60 2.92
N VAL A 586 -12.51 -17.63 2.10
CA VAL A 586 -11.71 -17.80 0.87
C VAL A 586 -10.19 -17.70 1.17
N CYS A 587 -9.73 -18.40 2.20
CA CYS A 587 -8.32 -18.37 2.62
C CYS A 587 -7.52 -19.58 2.14
N ARG A 588 -8.08 -20.48 1.31
CA ARG A 588 -7.46 -21.71 0.85
C ARG A 588 -7.02 -22.64 1.99
N LEU A 589 -7.84 -22.70 3.03
CA LEU A 589 -7.61 -23.59 4.16
C LEU A 589 -8.19 -24.98 3.85
N THR A 590 -7.48 -26.02 4.28
CA THR A 590 -7.88 -27.41 4.12
C THR A 590 -8.07 -28.08 5.48
N GLU A 591 -8.32 -29.40 5.47
CA GLU A 591 -8.42 -30.20 6.70
C GLU A 591 -7.19 -30.11 7.61
N ALA A 592 -6.01 -29.79 7.04
CA ALA A 592 -4.75 -29.68 7.79
C ALA A 592 -4.79 -28.51 8.79
N SER A 593 -5.44 -27.39 8.43
CA SER A 593 -5.57 -26.21 9.28
C SER A 593 -6.45 -26.44 10.52
N CYS A 594 -7.36 -27.40 10.46
CA CYS A 594 -8.34 -27.64 11.53
C CYS A 594 -7.71 -28.17 12.84
N GLU A 595 -6.59 -28.88 12.77
CA GLU A 595 -5.87 -29.34 13.94
C GLU A 595 -5.21 -28.18 14.70
N ASP A 596 -4.53 -27.30 13.96
CA ASP A 596 -3.90 -26.11 14.55
C ASP A 596 -4.95 -25.18 15.16
N LEU A 597 -6.06 -24.95 14.44
CA LEU A 597 -7.20 -24.19 14.94
C LEU A 597 -7.84 -24.83 16.18
N GLY A 598 -7.99 -26.14 16.17
CA GLY A 598 -8.48 -26.89 17.34
C GLY A 598 -7.62 -26.64 18.57
N SER A 599 -6.30 -26.58 18.42
CA SER A 599 -5.38 -26.24 19.51
C SER A 599 -5.55 -24.81 20.02
N VAL A 600 -5.88 -23.86 19.16
CA VAL A 600 -6.22 -22.47 19.55
C VAL A 600 -7.52 -22.44 20.36
N LEU A 601 -8.57 -23.12 19.89
CA LEU A 601 -9.87 -23.15 20.55
C LEU A 601 -9.84 -23.82 21.92
N THR A 602 -8.95 -24.79 22.11
CA THR A 602 -8.80 -25.52 23.39
C THR A 602 -7.79 -24.87 24.34
N SER A 603 -7.10 -23.82 23.90
CA SER A 603 -6.22 -23.02 24.75
C SER A 603 -7.04 -22.38 25.89
N GLY A 604 -6.56 -22.47 27.12
CA GLY A 604 -7.22 -21.86 28.28
C GLY A 604 -7.30 -20.33 28.22
N THR A 605 -6.51 -19.71 27.36
CA THR A 605 -6.40 -18.25 27.16
C THR A 605 -7.30 -17.74 26.04
N SER A 606 -7.72 -18.59 25.11
CA SER A 606 -8.54 -18.19 23.94
C SER A 606 -9.87 -17.55 24.35
N GLN A 607 -10.22 -16.45 23.68
CA GLN A 607 -11.49 -15.72 23.85
C GLN A 607 -12.37 -15.81 22.58
N LEU A 608 -12.02 -16.66 21.60
CA LEU A 608 -12.66 -16.72 20.30
C LEU A 608 -14.12 -17.20 20.43
N CYS A 609 -15.05 -16.34 20.03
CA CYS A 609 -16.50 -16.58 20.08
C CYS A 609 -17.10 -16.77 18.71
N VAL A 610 -16.58 -16.12 17.67
CA VAL A 610 -17.08 -16.15 16.30
C VAL A 610 -15.97 -16.57 15.34
N LEU A 611 -16.22 -17.60 14.55
CA LEU A 611 -15.31 -18.13 13.55
C LEU A 611 -16.03 -18.25 12.21
N ASP A 612 -15.46 -17.62 11.18
CA ASP A 612 -15.97 -17.71 9.81
C ASP A 612 -14.89 -18.35 8.92
N MET A 613 -15.18 -19.55 8.43
CA MET A 613 -14.33 -20.32 7.52
C MET A 613 -14.99 -20.53 6.14
N THR A 614 -15.97 -19.72 5.80
CA THR A 614 -16.75 -19.78 4.56
C THR A 614 -15.83 -19.90 3.33
N PHE A 615 -16.22 -20.76 2.35
CA PHE A 615 -15.48 -21.00 1.11
C PHE A 615 -14.04 -21.50 1.33
N ASN A 616 -13.85 -22.48 2.20
CA ASN A 616 -12.60 -23.19 2.38
C ASN A 616 -12.80 -24.70 2.18
N GLU A 617 -11.75 -25.43 1.84
CA GLU A 617 -11.81 -26.87 1.55
C GLU A 617 -11.60 -27.72 2.82
N ILE A 618 -12.43 -27.50 3.83
CA ILE A 618 -12.29 -28.13 5.15
C ILE A 618 -12.61 -29.62 5.12
N GLY A 619 -13.69 -29.98 4.42
CA GLY A 619 -14.17 -31.36 4.31
C GLY A 619 -14.58 -31.99 5.65
N ASP A 620 -15.13 -33.20 5.59
CA ASP A 620 -15.64 -33.91 6.78
C ASP A 620 -14.56 -34.24 7.80
N GLN A 621 -13.35 -34.59 7.35
CA GLN A 621 -12.24 -34.93 8.24
C GLN A 621 -11.75 -33.70 9.02
N GLY A 622 -11.57 -32.56 8.34
CA GLY A 622 -11.20 -31.31 8.98
C GLY A 622 -12.25 -30.83 9.99
N PHE A 623 -13.52 -30.88 9.59
CA PHE A 623 -14.61 -30.49 10.48
C PHE A 623 -14.74 -31.43 11.70
N THR A 624 -14.51 -32.72 11.52
CA THR A 624 -14.47 -33.68 12.65
C THR A 624 -13.36 -33.33 13.65
N LYS A 625 -12.18 -32.92 13.18
CA LYS A 625 -11.08 -32.41 14.05
C LYS A 625 -11.53 -31.16 14.82
N LEU A 626 -12.21 -30.22 14.16
CA LEU A 626 -12.72 -29.02 14.79
C LEU A 626 -13.81 -29.32 15.84
N CYS A 627 -14.72 -30.26 15.54
CA CYS A 627 -15.73 -30.72 16.49
C CYS A 627 -15.14 -31.31 17.77
N LYS A 628 -13.97 -31.96 17.72
CA LYS A 628 -13.27 -32.43 18.91
C LYS A 628 -12.90 -31.27 19.85
N ALA A 629 -12.52 -30.09 19.29
CA ALA A 629 -12.22 -28.92 20.09
C ALA A 629 -13.46 -28.36 20.82
N LEU A 630 -14.66 -28.51 20.24
CA LEU A 630 -15.91 -28.08 20.87
C LEU A 630 -16.28 -28.87 22.14
N HIS A 631 -15.65 -30.02 22.37
CA HIS A 631 -15.81 -30.81 23.62
C HIS A 631 -14.98 -30.22 24.78
N SER A 632 -14.08 -29.26 24.51
CA SER A 632 -13.26 -28.67 25.53
C SER A 632 -14.03 -27.64 26.35
N PRO A 633 -13.91 -27.67 27.70
CA PRO A 633 -14.51 -26.63 28.54
C PRO A 633 -13.89 -25.25 28.33
N HIS A 634 -12.71 -25.18 27.70
CA HIS A 634 -12.03 -23.93 27.37
C HIS A 634 -12.51 -23.32 26.07
N CYS A 635 -13.22 -24.08 25.21
CA CYS A 635 -13.73 -23.56 23.94
C CYS A 635 -14.92 -22.63 24.18
N LYS A 636 -14.78 -21.37 23.79
CA LYS A 636 -15.79 -20.31 23.97
C LYS A 636 -16.58 -20.02 22.67
N LEU A 637 -16.41 -20.84 21.63
CA LEU A 637 -17.03 -20.63 20.33
C LEU A 637 -18.55 -20.67 20.44
N GLN A 638 -19.21 -19.61 19.98
CA GLN A 638 -20.66 -19.45 19.99
C GLN A 638 -21.25 -19.43 18.58
N GLU A 639 -20.49 -18.94 17.60
CA GLU A 639 -20.92 -18.83 16.21
C GLU A 639 -19.89 -19.43 15.28
N LEU A 640 -20.34 -20.30 14.35
CA LEU A 640 -19.50 -20.99 13.39
C LEU A 640 -20.13 -20.90 11.99
N GLN A 641 -19.41 -20.26 11.07
CA GLN A 641 -19.79 -20.09 9.69
C GLN A 641 -18.96 -21.04 8.81
N LEU A 642 -19.63 -21.96 8.12
CA LEU A 642 -19.04 -23.03 7.31
C LEU A 642 -19.70 -23.13 5.92
N GLN A 643 -20.14 -22.00 5.37
CA GLN A 643 -20.74 -22.00 4.03
C GLN A 643 -19.75 -22.54 2.99
N SER A 644 -20.20 -23.45 2.12
CA SER A 644 -19.39 -24.04 1.04
C SER A 644 -18.03 -24.57 1.50
N CYS A 645 -18.03 -25.40 2.54
CA CYS A 645 -16.82 -25.99 3.14
C CYS A 645 -16.65 -27.49 2.80
N MET A 646 -17.35 -28.01 1.78
CA MET A 646 -17.29 -29.40 1.32
C MET A 646 -17.71 -30.41 2.41
N LEU A 647 -18.68 -30.03 3.24
CA LEU A 647 -19.22 -30.88 4.29
C LEU A 647 -20.35 -31.78 3.75
N THR A 648 -20.43 -32.99 4.29
CA THR A 648 -21.51 -33.95 4.00
C THR A 648 -22.16 -34.44 5.29
N ALA A 649 -23.19 -35.32 5.13
CA ALA A 649 -23.81 -35.99 6.27
C ALA A 649 -22.79 -36.72 7.19
N ALA A 650 -21.66 -37.16 6.65
CA ALA A 650 -20.68 -37.95 7.41
C ALA A 650 -20.06 -37.17 8.60
N SER A 651 -19.91 -35.85 8.49
CA SER A 651 -19.39 -35.02 9.56
C SER A 651 -20.42 -34.62 10.62
N MET A 652 -21.70 -34.80 10.38
CA MET A 652 -22.78 -34.36 11.28
C MET A 652 -22.84 -35.16 12.58
N GLU A 653 -22.34 -36.40 12.63
CA GLU A 653 -22.24 -37.16 13.88
C GLU A 653 -21.23 -36.52 14.85
N ALA A 654 -20.11 -36.03 14.33
CA ALA A 654 -19.10 -35.33 15.14
C ALA A 654 -19.66 -34.03 15.76
N LEU A 655 -20.40 -33.25 14.97
CA LEU A 655 -21.07 -32.03 15.45
C LEU A 655 -22.16 -32.39 16.48
N SER A 656 -22.96 -33.40 16.19
CA SER A 656 -24.01 -33.91 17.06
C SER A 656 -23.45 -34.33 18.43
N ALA A 657 -22.34 -35.07 18.45
CA ALA A 657 -21.66 -35.46 19.68
C ALA A 657 -21.17 -34.24 20.46
N ALA A 658 -20.59 -33.25 19.79
CA ALA A 658 -20.13 -32.02 20.43
C ALA A 658 -21.28 -31.23 21.05
N LEU A 659 -22.42 -31.09 20.37
CA LEU A 659 -23.60 -30.39 20.89
C LEU A 659 -24.20 -31.07 22.11
N ARG A 660 -24.16 -32.40 22.20
CA ARG A 660 -24.64 -33.19 23.33
C ARG A 660 -23.68 -33.24 24.52
N SER A 661 -22.44 -32.87 24.34
CA SER A 661 -21.40 -32.98 25.39
C SER A 661 -21.64 -32.07 26.59
N GLY A 662 -22.46 -31.04 26.47
CA GLY A 662 -22.69 -30.01 27.49
C GLY A 662 -21.55 -29.02 27.66
N GLN A 663 -20.39 -29.28 27.06
CA GLN A 663 -19.24 -28.37 27.07
C GLN A 663 -19.33 -27.31 26.00
N SER A 664 -19.92 -27.63 24.85
CA SER A 664 -20.06 -26.71 23.73
C SER A 664 -20.90 -25.48 24.11
N GLN A 665 -20.38 -24.30 23.75
CA GLN A 665 -21.09 -23.02 23.89
C GLN A 665 -21.77 -22.58 22.59
N LEU A 666 -21.77 -23.44 21.57
CA LEU A 666 -22.21 -23.13 20.22
C LEU A 666 -23.72 -22.82 20.19
N ARG A 667 -24.07 -21.66 19.65
CA ARG A 667 -25.45 -21.15 19.54
C ARG A 667 -25.88 -20.98 18.08
N LYS A 668 -24.95 -20.70 17.19
CA LYS A 668 -25.23 -20.47 15.77
C LYS A 668 -24.30 -21.27 14.89
N VAL A 669 -24.87 -22.01 13.93
CA VAL A 669 -24.14 -22.77 12.93
C VAL A 669 -24.72 -22.48 11.55
N ASN A 670 -23.87 -22.09 10.62
CA ASN A 670 -24.21 -21.92 9.22
C ASN A 670 -23.55 -23.03 8.38
N LEU A 671 -24.37 -23.86 7.78
CA LEU A 671 -23.99 -24.98 6.91
C LEU A 671 -24.42 -24.75 5.44
N THR A 672 -24.74 -23.54 5.07
CA THR A 672 -25.16 -23.13 3.70
C THR A 672 -24.28 -23.77 2.64
N GLN A 673 -24.90 -24.26 1.55
CA GLN A 673 -24.20 -24.81 0.39
C GLN A 673 -23.24 -25.96 0.73
N ASN A 674 -23.69 -26.88 1.57
CA ASN A 674 -22.99 -28.13 1.87
C ASN A 674 -23.96 -29.31 1.62
N ALA A 675 -23.42 -30.45 1.21
CA ALA A 675 -24.23 -31.66 0.87
C ALA A 675 -24.67 -32.42 2.14
N ILE A 676 -25.43 -31.77 3.03
CA ILE A 676 -25.82 -32.33 4.32
C ILE A 676 -26.89 -33.42 4.16
N GLY A 677 -27.86 -33.20 3.30
CA GLY A 677 -28.91 -34.15 2.98
C GLY A 677 -29.73 -34.61 4.17
N HIS A 678 -30.68 -35.57 3.92
CA HIS A 678 -31.60 -36.06 4.94
C HIS A 678 -30.89 -36.67 6.16
N SER A 679 -29.95 -37.57 5.96
CA SER A 679 -29.29 -38.30 7.06
C SER A 679 -28.47 -37.36 7.99
N GLY A 680 -27.89 -36.28 7.44
CA GLY A 680 -27.20 -35.28 8.22
C GLY A 680 -28.15 -34.47 9.11
N VAL A 681 -29.29 -34.06 8.59
CA VAL A 681 -30.32 -33.36 9.33
C VAL A 681 -30.91 -34.27 10.42
N GLU A 682 -31.21 -35.53 10.12
CA GLU A 682 -31.71 -36.52 11.10
C GLU A 682 -30.74 -36.65 12.27
N THR A 683 -29.44 -36.73 11.99
CA THR A 683 -28.40 -36.82 13.01
C THR A 683 -28.32 -35.58 13.89
N LEU A 684 -28.43 -34.38 13.34
CA LEU A 684 -28.46 -33.14 14.11
C LEU A 684 -29.73 -32.97 14.93
N CYS A 685 -30.88 -33.42 14.42
CA CYS A 685 -32.17 -33.39 15.14
C CYS A 685 -32.13 -34.17 16.46
N LYS A 686 -31.38 -35.27 16.53
CA LYS A 686 -31.14 -36.02 17.76
C LYS A 686 -30.39 -35.14 18.82
N SER A 687 -29.55 -34.19 18.37
CA SER A 687 -28.88 -33.26 19.27
C SER A 687 -29.82 -32.14 19.72
N LEU A 688 -30.67 -31.63 18.84
CA LEU A 688 -31.61 -30.56 19.18
C LEU A 688 -32.60 -30.99 20.27
N GLN A 689 -32.88 -32.29 20.38
CA GLN A 689 -33.73 -32.88 21.42
C GLN A 689 -32.99 -33.09 22.74
N HIS A 690 -31.67 -32.92 22.78
CA HIS A 690 -30.86 -33.18 23.97
C HIS A 690 -30.85 -31.96 24.90
N PRO A 691 -31.06 -32.14 26.23
CA PRO A 691 -31.17 -31.04 27.18
C PRO A 691 -29.90 -30.17 27.34
N LEU A 692 -28.76 -30.66 26.90
CA LEU A 692 -27.49 -29.93 26.95
C LEU A 692 -27.18 -29.13 25.65
N CYS A 693 -28.00 -29.31 24.64
CA CYS A 693 -27.83 -28.58 23.38
C CYS A 693 -28.28 -27.12 23.53
N LYS A 694 -27.40 -26.17 23.21
CA LYS A 694 -27.67 -24.72 23.31
C LYS A 694 -27.86 -24.04 21.95
N LEU A 695 -28.02 -24.83 20.87
CA LEU A 695 -28.11 -24.30 19.52
C LEU A 695 -29.41 -23.51 19.31
N GLN A 696 -29.30 -22.27 18.87
CA GLN A 696 -30.40 -21.33 18.67
C GLN A 696 -30.66 -20.98 17.21
N SER A 697 -29.63 -21.04 16.37
CA SER A 697 -29.74 -20.70 14.96
C SER A 697 -29.01 -21.73 14.10
N LEU A 698 -29.69 -22.21 13.08
CA LEU A 698 -29.17 -23.21 12.15
C LEU A 698 -29.56 -22.83 10.71
N ASN A 699 -28.57 -22.78 9.84
CA ASN A 699 -28.79 -22.43 8.45
C ASN A 699 -28.37 -23.58 7.54
N PHE A 700 -29.33 -24.05 6.72
CA PHE A 700 -29.20 -25.10 5.72
C PHE A 700 -29.58 -24.59 4.30
N PHE A 701 -29.35 -23.31 4.04
CA PHE A 701 -29.62 -22.76 2.71
C PHE A 701 -28.85 -23.57 1.64
N ASP A 702 -29.58 -24.04 0.59
CA ASP A 702 -28.96 -24.78 -0.53
C ASP A 702 -28.10 -25.98 -0.06
N SER A 703 -28.68 -26.89 0.74
CA SER A 703 -27.95 -27.99 1.41
C SER A 703 -28.43 -29.39 1.02
N GLU A 704 -29.00 -29.53 -0.19
CA GLU A 704 -29.49 -30.78 -0.79
C GLU A 704 -30.59 -31.46 0.08
N LEU A 705 -31.41 -30.63 0.76
CA LEU A 705 -32.49 -31.16 1.58
C LEU A 705 -33.75 -31.42 0.76
N THR A 706 -34.48 -32.45 1.14
CA THR A 706 -35.77 -32.78 0.58
C THR A 706 -36.85 -32.82 1.66
N GLY A 707 -38.11 -32.90 1.30
CA GLY A 707 -39.23 -32.99 2.25
C GLY A 707 -39.06 -34.06 3.32
N THR A 708 -38.28 -35.11 3.07
CA THR A 708 -38.03 -36.19 4.03
C THR A 708 -37.34 -35.72 5.31
N CYS A 709 -36.53 -34.61 5.26
CA CYS A 709 -35.86 -34.07 6.42
C CYS A 709 -36.82 -33.35 7.40
N CYS A 710 -38.02 -33.00 6.96
CA CYS A 710 -38.96 -32.24 7.77
C CYS A 710 -39.57 -33.04 8.91
N ALA A 711 -39.69 -34.39 8.79
CA ALA A 711 -40.19 -35.22 9.87
C ALA A 711 -39.26 -35.21 11.10
N PRO A 712 -37.94 -35.48 11.00
CA PRO A 712 -37.00 -35.33 12.11
C PRO A 712 -36.92 -33.89 12.65
N LEU A 713 -37.03 -32.88 11.79
CA LEU A 713 -37.08 -31.48 12.23
C LEU A 713 -38.32 -31.17 13.03
N MET A 714 -39.48 -31.65 12.60
CA MET A 714 -40.73 -31.50 13.32
C MET A 714 -40.63 -32.13 14.72
N GLU A 715 -40.15 -33.38 14.82
CA GLU A 715 -39.91 -34.03 16.12
C GLU A 715 -38.97 -33.24 17.03
N ALA A 716 -37.87 -32.71 16.47
CA ALA A 716 -36.93 -31.91 17.22
C ALA A 716 -37.54 -30.60 17.73
N LEU A 717 -38.26 -29.87 16.89
CA LEU A 717 -38.93 -28.62 17.26
C LEU A 717 -40.04 -28.81 18.29
N MET A 718 -40.64 -30.03 18.34
CA MET A 718 -41.67 -30.41 19.31
C MET A 718 -41.10 -30.84 20.66
N SER A 719 -39.75 -31.02 20.77
CA SER A 719 -39.09 -31.36 22.02
C SER A 719 -39.07 -30.19 22.99
N GLU A 720 -39.31 -30.45 24.26
CA GLU A 720 -39.20 -29.44 25.36
C GLU A 720 -37.77 -28.91 25.57
N HIS A 721 -36.79 -29.63 25.05
CA HIS A 721 -35.37 -29.28 25.17
C HIS A 721 -34.87 -28.48 23.98
N CYS A 722 -35.63 -28.34 22.92
CA CYS A 722 -35.20 -27.61 21.74
C CYS A 722 -35.15 -26.11 21.99
N SER A 723 -33.99 -25.51 21.75
CA SER A 723 -33.77 -24.07 21.88
C SER A 723 -33.67 -23.37 20.52
N LEU A 724 -33.93 -24.05 19.41
CA LEU A 724 -33.77 -23.53 18.04
C LEU A 724 -34.84 -22.49 17.73
N SER A 725 -34.46 -21.22 17.73
CA SER A 725 -35.33 -20.07 17.46
C SER A 725 -35.20 -19.54 16.01
N GLU A 726 -34.13 -19.86 15.31
CA GLU A 726 -33.90 -19.44 13.94
C GLU A 726 -33.53 -20.64 13.06
N LEU A 727 -34.25 -20.82 11.95
CA LEU A 727 -34.03 -21.91 10.98
C LEU A 727 -34.17 -21.37 9.56
N ASP A 728 -33.14 -21.59 8.74
CA ASP A 728 -33.16 -21.30 7.33
C ASP A 728 -33.06 -22.61 6.52
N LEU A 729 -34.08 -22.91 5.77
CA LEU A 729 -34.19 -24.07 4.88
C LEU A 729 -34.33 -23.63 3.42
N SER A 730 -34.09 -22.38 3.11
CA SER A 730 -34.28 -21.81 1.78
C SER A 730 -33.46 -22.54 0.72
N VAL A 731 -33.94 -22.53 -0.53
CA VAL A 731 -33.31 -23.16 -1.69
C VAL A 731 -33.14 -24.69 -1.48
N ASN A 732 -34.14 -25.33 -1.00
CA ASN A 732 -34.19 -26.79 -0.84
C ASN A 732 -35.53 -27.31 -1.33
N ASP A 733 -35.58 -28.56 -1.79
CA ASP A 733 -36.79 -29.19 -2.32
C ASP A 733 -37.63 -29.84 -1.19
N LEU A 734 -38.27 -28.99 -0.37
CA LEU A 734 -39.08 -29.46 0.74
C LEU A 734 -40.47 -29.95 0.30
N GLY A 735 -40.98 -29.36 -0.74
CA GLY A 735 -42.32 -29.66 -1.26
C GLY A 735 -43.47 -29.40 -0.28
N GLN A 736 -44.65 -29.72 -0.70
CA GLN A 736 -45.87 -29.51 0.11
C GLN A 736 -45.87 -30.33 1.39
N GLU A 737 -45.58 -31.62 1.31
CA GLU A 737 -45.70 -32.53 2.46
C GLU A 737 -44.70 -32.18 3.57
N GLY A 738 -43.45 -31.92 3.20
CA GLY A 738 -42.41 -31.52 4.15
C GLY A 738 -42.73 -30.19 4.85
N ALA A 739 -43.19 -29.20 4.12
CA ALA A 739 -43.53 -27.89 4.69
C ALA A 739 -44.74 -27.95 5.62
N LEU A 740 -45.75 -28.81 5.34
CA LEU A 740 -46.90 -29.04 6.23
C LEU A 740 -46.48 -29.64 7.57
N LEU A 741 -45.48 -30.52 7.61
CA LEU A 741 -44.92 -31.05 8.87
C LEU A 741 -44.29 -29.94 9.72
N LEU A 742 -43.60 -28.99 9.12
CA LEU A 742 -43.07 -27.84 9.83
C LEU A 742 -44.22 -26.96 10.39
N CYS A 743 -45.29 -26.76 9.66
CA CYS A 743 -46.47 -26.04 10.14
C CYS A 743 -47.07 -26.67 11.39
N GLN A 744 -47.10 -28.01 11.43
CA GLN A 744 -47.57 -28.74 12.62
C GLN A 744 -46.72 -28.48 13.86
N ALA A 745 -45.37 -28.43 13.68
CA ALA A 745 -44.45 -28.08 14.79
C ALA A 745 -44.70 -26.67 15.29
N LEU A 746 -44.85 -25.69 14.37
CA LEU A 746 -45.06 -24.29 14.69
C LEU A 746 -46.38 -24.01 15.43
N SER A 747 -47.37 -24.85 15.20
CA SER A 747 -48.68 -24.76 15.86
C SER A 747 -48.71 -25.33 17.27
N ARG A 748 -47.61 -25.90 17.74
CA ARG A 748 -47.53 -26.50 19.08
C ARG A 748 -47.14 -25.48 20.14
N LEU A 749 -47.81 -25.56 21.30
CA LEU A 749 -47.43 -24.78 22.48
C LEU A 749 -46.00 -25.11 22.91
N GLY A 750 -45.19 -24.09 23.02
CA GLY A 750 -43.78 -24.23 23.47
C GLY A 750 -42.76 -24.37 22.33
N CYS A 751 -43.17 -24.36 21.07
CA CYS A 751 -42.22 -24.29 19.95
C CYS A 751 -41.38 -22.98 20.07
N PRO A 752 -40.03 -23.08 20.06
CA PRO A 752 -39.17 -21.91 20.29
C PRO A 752 -38.94 -21.03 19.06
N MET A 753 -39.49 -21.42 17.89
CA MET A 753 -39.21 -20.80 16.58
C MET A 753 -39.69 -19.36 16.50
N GLU A 754 -38.75 -18.43 16.28
CA GLU A 754 -39.01 -17.01 16.06
C GLU A 754 -38.79 -16.58 14.61
N LYS A 755 -37.83 -17.22 13.94
CA LYS A 755 -37.47 -16.87 12.53
C LYS A 755 -37.41 -18.13 11.69
N LEU A 756 -38.19 -18.18 10.61
CA LEU A 756 -38.21 -19.27 9.66
C LEU A 756 -38.07 -18.74 8.23
N ARG A 757 -37.12 -19.32 7.48
CA ARG A 757 -36.91 -19.00 6.08
C ARG A 757 -37.13 -20.24 5.23
N LEU A 758 -38.05 -20.11 4.26
CA LEU A 758 -38.51 -21.16 3.31
C LEU A 758 -38.56 -20.58 1.89
N THR A 759 -37.65 -19.71 1.55
CA THR A 759 -37.56 -19.10 0.21
C THR A 759 -37.16 -20.19 -0.79
N GLN A 760 -37.86 -20.28 -1.95
CA GLN A 760 -37.56 -21.26 -3.00
C GLN A 760 -37.57 -22.73 -2.45
N CYS A 761 -38.68 -23.12 -1.84
CA CYS A 761 -38.80 -24.44 -1.24
C CYS A 761 -39.92 -25.26 -1.88
N GLU A 762 -40.41 -24.91 -3.06
CA GLU A 762 -41.51 -25.55 -3.79
C GLU A 762 -42.84 -25.55 -2.99
N LEU A 763 -43.09 -24.45 -2.26
CA LEU A 763 -44.29 -24.32 -1.44
C LEU A 763 -45.52 -24.08 -2.31
N THR A 764 -46.65 -24.70 -1.92
CA THR A 764 -47.93 -24.59 -2.61
C THR A 764 -48.93 -23.72 -1.85
N HIS A 765 -50.08 -23.42 -2.48
CA HIS A 765 -51.20 -22.73 -1.83
C HIS A 765 -51.65 -23.38 -0.51
N SER A 766 -51.58 -24.71 -0.40
CA SER A 766 -51.95 -25.44 0.81
C SER A 766 -51.04 -25.10 1.96
N VAL A 767 -49.74 -24.95 1.70
CA VAL A 767 -48.71 -24.55 2.71
C VAL A 767 -48.96 -23.12 3.16
N PHE A 768 -49.20 -22.17 2.24
CA PHE A 768 -49.53 -20.80 2.58
C PHE A 768 -50.78 -20.65 3.44
N LYS A 769 -51.79 -21.50 3.16
CA LYS A 769 -53.00 -21.58 3.99
C LYS A 769 -52.70 -22.04 5.41
N GLU A 770 -51.86 -23.08 5.56
CA GLU A 770 -51.48 -23.57 6.89
C GLU A 770 -50.54 -22.59 7.62
N LEU A 771 -49.59 -21.96 6.95
CA LEU A 771 -48.80 -20.90 7.53
C LEU A 771 -49.70 -19.72 8.02
N GLY A 772 -50.73 -19.37 7.25
CA GLY A 772 -51.73 -18.41 7.69
C GLY A 772 -52.44 -18.87 8.97
N SER A 773 -52.75 -20.18 9.09
CA SER A 773 -53.32 -20.74 10.30
C SER A 773 -52.37 -20.70 11.50
N VAL A 774 -51.10 -21.01 11.27
CA VAL A 774 -50.06 -20.90 12.29
C VAL A 774 -49.93 -19.45 12.80
N LEU A 775 -49.86 -18.46 11.91
CA LEU A 775 -49.74 -17.05 12.29
C LEU A 775 -50.92 -16.49 13.07
N ARG A 776 -52.14 -17.05 12.90
CA ARG A 776 -53.33 -16.70 13.69
C ARG A 776 -53.39 -17.41 15.04
N SER A 777 -52.50 -18.37 15.26
CA SER A 777 -52.46 -19.13 16.52
C SER A 777 -51.85 -18.31 17.65
N GLU A 778 -52.43 -18.31 18.82
CA GLU A 778 -51.91 -17.63 20.02
C GLU A 778 -50.67 -18.31 20.60
N VAL A 779 -50.31 -19.51 20.12
CA VAL A 779 -49.16 -20.27 20.67
C VAL A 779 -47.88 -20.08 19.88
N THR A 780 -47.95 -19.57 18.64
CA THR A 780 -46.77 -19.35 17.80
C THR A 780 -45.96 -18.16 18.31
N ARG A 781 -44.62 -18.28 18.28
CA ARG A 781 -43.67 -17.21 18.58
C ARG A 781 -43.05 -16.59 17.33
N LEU A 782 -43.55 -16.93 16.14
CA LEU A 782 -42.94 -16.56 14.88
C LEU A 782 -43.04 -15.03 14.67
N LYS A 783 -41.88 -14.38 14.55
CA LYS A 783 -41.68 -12.94 14.35
C LYS A 783 -41.21 -12.60 12.93
N SER A 784 -40.46 -13.50 12.31
CA SER A 784 -39.93 -13.31 10.95
C SER A 784 -40.23 -14.56 10.10
N LEU A 785 -40.87 -14.34 8.94
CA LEU A 785 -41.19 -15.39 7.98
C LEU A 785 -40.75 -14.95 6.58
N ALA A 786 -39.90 -15.76 5.91
CA ALA A 786 -39.55 -15.59 4.52
C ALA A 786 -40.08 -16.80 3.70
N VAL A 787 -40.90 -16.52 2.71
CA VAL A 787 -41.52 -17.53 1.82
C VAL A 787 -41.41 -17.09 0.35
N GLY A 788 -40.48 -16.23 0.04
CA GLY A 788 -40.23 -15.72 -1.31
C GLY A 788 -39.86 -16.81 -2.31
N ILE A 789 -39.89 -16.49 -3.61
CA ILE A 789 -39.56 -17.40 -4.71
C ILE A 789 -40.37 -18.72 -4.65
N ASN A 790 -41.62 -18.61 -4.24
CA ASN A 790 -42.60 -19.68 -4.31
C ASN A 790 -43.82 -19.13 -5.08
N GLU A 791 -44.06 -19.59 -6.29
CA GLU A 791 -44.99 -19.00 -7.24
C GLU A 791 -46.44 -19.37 -6.87
N VAL A 792 -46.98 -18.75 -5.84
CA VAL A 792 -48.38 -19.00 -5.39
C VAL A 792 -49.36 -17.89 -5.79
N GLY A 793 -48.85 -16.75 -6.26
CA GLY A 793 -49.67 -15.62 -6.69
C GLY A 793 -50.49 -14.97 -5.59
N ASP A 794 -51.35 -14.02 -5.99
CA ASP A 794 -52.18 -13.23 -5.08
C ASP A 794 -53.09 -14.13 -4.18
N GLN A 795 -53.65 -15.21 -4.72
CA GLN A 795 -54.54 -16.10 -3.99
C GLN A 795 -53.82 -16.89 -2.89
N GLY A 796 -52.56 -17.29 -3.14
CA GLY A 796 -51.76 -17.99 -2.12
C GLY A 796 -51.33 -17.05 -0.99
N VAL A 797 -50.78 -15.91 -1.33
CA VAL A 797 -50.33 -14.95 -0.32
C VAL A 797 -51.46 -14.28 0.45
N LYS A 798 -52.68 -14.25 -0.11
CA LYS A 798 -53.87 -13.75 0.60
C LYS A 798 -54.04 -14.39 1.97
N HIS A 799 -53.74 -15.67 2.12
CA HIS A 799 -53.80 -16.35 3.43
C HIS A 799 -52.86 -15.75 4.47
N LEU A 800 -51.71 -15.20 4.02
CA LEU A 800 -50.79 -14.49 4.91
C LEU A 800 -51.26 -13.07 5.23
N TRP A 801 -51.88 -12.36 4.27
CA TRP A 801 -52.53 -11.07 4.55
C TRP A 801 -53.66 -11.19 5.58
N ASP A 802 -54.51 -12.18 5.43
CA ASP A 802 -55.60 -12.48 6.39
C ASP A 802 -55.02 -12.81 7.78
N ALA A 803 -53.87 -13.46 7.83
CA ALA A 803 -53.22 -13.80 9.09
C ALA A 803 -52.52 -12.58 9.75
N VAL A 804 -51.85 -11.76 8.98
CA VAL A 804 -51.19 -10.51 9.46
C VAL A 804 -52.21 -9.54 10.01
N ALA A 805 -53.44 -9.52 9.44
CA ALA A 805 -54.56 -8.71 9.94
C ALA A 805 -55.15 -9.24 11.27
N HIS A 806 -54.85 -10.48 11.67
CA HIS A 806 -55.42 -11.08 12.86
C HIS A 806 -54.78 -10.53 14.14
N PRO A 807 -55.57 -10.25 15.21
CA PRO A 807 -55.07 -9.66 16.44
C PRO A 807 -54.02 -10.48 17.18
N SER A 808 -54.00 -11.80 17.01
CA SER A 808 -53.04 -12.71 17.66
C SER A 808 -51.71 -12.82 16.88
N CYS A 809 -51.62 -12.28 15.70
CA CYS A 809 -50.39 -12.34 14.88
C CYS A 809 -49.27 -11.54 15.53
N GLN A 810 -48.10 -12.17 15.75
CA GLN A 810 -46.91 -11.55 16.33
C GLN A 810 -45.82 -11.27 15.28
N LEU A 811 -46.14 -11.42 13.99
CA LEU A 811 -45.16 -11.26 12.93
C LEU A 811 -44.72 -9.81 12.83
N GLU A 812 -43.38 -9.62 12.84
CA GLU A 812 -42.73 -8.33 12.71
C GLU A 812 -42.15 -8.13 11.30
N GLU A 813 -41.72 -9.21 10.66
CA GLU A 813 -41.09 -9.21 9.33
C GLU A 813 -41.71 -10.26 8.44
N LEU A 814 -42.10 -9.87 7.22
CA LEU A 814 -42.62 -10.80 6.19
C LEU A 814 -41.90 -10.55 4.86
N ILE A 815 -41.33 -11.62 4.30
CA ILE A 815 -40.63 -11.58 3.01
C ILE A 815 -41.40 -12.47 2.03
N VAL A 816 -41.97 -11.84 1.01
CA VAL A 816 -42.76 -12.48 -0.08
C VAL A 816 -42.29 -12.01 -1.45
N GLU A 817 -40.93 -11.88 -1.56
CA GLU A 817 -40.31 -11.54 -2.83
C GLU A 817 -40.58 -12.61 -3.90
N MET A 818 -40.81 -12.20 -5.15
CA MET A 818 -40.95 -13.11 -6.28
C MET A 818 -41.94 -14.26 -6.05
N THR A 819 -43.13 -13.91 -5.51
CA THR A 819 -44.21 -14.86 -5.28
C THR A 819 -45.34 -14.76 -6.31
N GLY A 820 -45.18 -13.89 -7.31
CA GLY A 820 -46.17 -13.67 -8.38
C GLY A 820 -47.32 -12.73 -7.97
N LEU A 821 -47.02 -11.79 -7.06
CA LEU A 821 -48.01 -10.78 -6.66
C LEU A 821 -48.21 -9.75 -7.77
N THR A 822 -49.50 -9.36 -7.94
CA THR A 822 -49.95 -8.32 -8.84
C THR A 822 -50.70 -7.23 -8.10
N ASP A 823 -51.14 -6.18 -8.79
CA ASP A 823 -51.96 -5.11 -8.20
C ASP A 823 -53.25 -5.63 -7.57
N ALA A 824 -53.70 -6.84 -7.91
CA ALA A 824 -54.87 -7.45 -7.33
C ALA A 824 -54.73 -7.74 -5.81
N CYS A 825 -53.50 -7.89 -5.29
CA CYS A 825 -53.26 -8.11 -3.85
C CYS A 825 -53.32 -6.83 -3.01
N VAL A 826 -53.24 -5.64 -3.63
CA VAL A 826 -52.97 -4.37 -2.92
C VAL A 826 -54.04 -4.01 -1.90
N GLU A 827 -55.30 -4.29 -2.18
CA GLU A 827 -56.41 -4.04 -1.26
C GLU A 827 -56.28 -4.89 0.02
N ASP A 828 -56.06 -6.20 -0.15
CA ASP A 828 -55.84 -7.14 0.97
C ASP A 828 -54.57 -6.79 1.76
N LEU A 829 -53.51 -6.48 1.07
CA LEU A 829 -52.23 -6.02 1.67
C LEU A 829 -52.40 -4.74 2.51
N CYS A 830 -53.05 -3.73 1.95
CA CYS A 830 -53.27 -2.48 2.65
C CYS A 830 -54.22 -2.69 3.87
N ALA A 831 -55.21 -3.60 3.78
CA ALA A 831 -56.06 -3.95 4.91
C ALA A 831 -55.24 -4.66 6.00
N ALA A 832 -54.34 -5.56 5.63
CA ALA A 832 -53.46 -6.28 6.55
C ALA A 832 -52.54 -5.30 7.32
N ILE A 833 -51.89 -4.37 6.64
CA ILE A 833 -50.98 -3.37 7.25
C ILE A 833 -51.75 -2.46 8.21
N ARG A 834 -53.00 -2.03 7.86
CA ARG A 834 -53.82 -1.19 8.76
C ARG A 834 -54.25 -1.92 10.02
N ALA A 835 -54.53 -3.23 9.91
CA ALA A 835 -55.01 -4.03 11.04
C ALA A 835 -53.84 -4.51 11.92
N SER A 836 -52.67 -4.72 11.35
CA SER A 836 -51.51 -5.25 12.07
C SER A 836 -50.95 -4.28 13.12
N LYS A 837 -50.67 -4.83 14.30
CA LYS A 837 -50.04 -4.09 15.41
C LYS A 837 -48.58 -4.39 15.55
N THR A 838 -48.04 -5.38 14.84
CA THR A 838 -46.71 -5.95 15.05
C THR A 838 -45.81 -5.84 13.83
N LEU A 839 -46.35 -5.83 12.59
CA LEU A 839 -45.57 -5.81 11.36
C LEU A 839 -44.80 -4.53 11.24
N LYS A 840 -43.48 -4.66 11.06
CA LYS A 840 -42.52 -3.54 10.94
C LYS A 840 -41.85 -3.50 9.57
N SER A 841 -41.58 -4.68 8.98
CA SER A 841 -40.84 -4.80 7.71
C SER A 841 -41.57 -5.72 6.75
N LEU A 842 -41.67 -5.28 5.49
CA LEU A 842 -42.33 -6.06 4.43
C LEU A 842 -41.47 -6.01 3.15
N ASP A 843 -41.10 -7.16 2.65
CA ASP A 843 -40.34 -7.29 1.41
C ASP A 843 -41.20 -7.86 0.28
N LEU A 844 -41.43 -7.02 -0.73
CA LEU A 844 -42.27 -7.28 -1.91
C LEU A 844 -41.46 -7.22 -3.21
N ARG A 845 -40.15 -7.36 -3.12
CA ARG A 845 -39.24 -7.26 -4.29
C ARG A 845 -39.59 -8.30 -5.36
N ASN A 846 -39.22 -7.98 -6.62
CA ASN A 846 -39.34 -8.93 -7.73
C ASN A 846 -40.76 -9.48 -7.92
N ASN A 847 -41.80 -8.68 -7.72
CA ASN A 847 -43.17 -8.99 -8.02
C ASN A 847 -43.66 -8.14 -9.22
N SER A 848 -44.92 -8.27 -9.60
CA SER A 848 -45.53 -7.57 -10.74
C SER A 848 -46.47 -6.44 -10.30
N LEU A 849 -46.10 -5.68 -9.29
CA LEU A 849 -46.80 -4.47 -8.89
C LEU A 849 -46.52 -3.33 -9.89
N THR A 850 -47.58 -2.63 -10.31
CA THR A 850 -47.46 -1.53 -11.27
C THR A 850 -47.78 -0.19 -10.62
N ASP A 851 -47.64 0.88 -11.41
CA ASP A 851 -47.98 2.25 -10.99
C ASP A 851 -49.35 2.37 -10.33
N ALA A 852 -50.31 1.53 -10.71
CA ALA A 852 -51.67 1.51 -10.18
C ALA A 852 -51.69 1.27 -8.65
N SER A 853 -50.70 0.53 -8.11
CA SER A 853 -50.59 0.20 -6.69
C SER A 853 -50.00 1.33 -5.85
N VAL A 854 -49.19 2.22 -6.42
CA VAL A 854 -48.38 3.20 -5.73
C VAL A 854 -49.18 4.12 -4.81
N PRO A 855 -50.29 4.76 -5.22
CA PRO A 855 -51.03 5.66 -4.35
C PRO A 855 -51.55 4.97 -3.09
N ALA A 856 -52.04 3.72 -3.21
CA ALA A 856 -52.54 2.94 -2.08
C ALA A 856 -51.44 2.54 -1.11
N LEU A 857 -50.27 2.12 -1.63
CA LEU A 857 -49.11 1.73 -0.83
C LEU A 857 -48.52 2.93 -0.05
N ILE A 858 -48.38 4.09 -0.68
CA ILE A 858 -47.91 5.28 0.00
C ILE A 858 -48.88 5.68 1.12
N LYS A 859 -50.18 5.73 0.82
CA LYS A 859 -51.21 6.10 1.81
C LYS A 859 -51.18 5.16 3.02
N VAL A 860 -51.03 3.86 2.82
CA VAL A 860 -51.01 2.91 3.95
C VAL A 860 -49.72 3.05 4.75
N MET A 861 -48.57 3.28 4.10
CA MET A 861 -47.29 3.43 4.78
C MET A 861 -47.22 4.73 5.58
N GLN A 862 -47.75 5.84 5.05
CA GLN A 862 -47.83 7.11 5.77
C GLN A 862 -48.81 7.01 6.97
N GLY A 863 -49.92 6.29 6.83
CA GLY A 863 -50.91 6.08 7.88
C GLY A 863 -50.54 5.04 8.94
N SER A 864 -49.53 4.20 8.70
CA SER A 864 -49.12 3.18 9.65
C SER A 864 -48.05 3.67 10.59
N HIS A 865 -48.27 3.51 11.90
CA HIS A 865 -47.30 3.85 12.95
C HIS A 865 -46.30 2.71 13.19
N ASN A 866 -46.64 1.47 12.87
CA ASN A 866 -45.81 0.28 13.15
C ASN A 866 -44.80 0.00 12.03
N MET A 867 -45.24 0.22 10.77
CA MET A 867 -44.39 -0.05 9.61
C MET A 867 -43.19 0.89 9.58
N GLN A 868 -42.01 0.31 9.49
CA GLN A 868 -40.73 0.98 9.40
C GLN A 868 -40.21 0.96 7.96
N GLU A 869 -40.41 -0.14 7.24
CA GLU A 869 -39.86 -0.35 5.92
C GLU A 869 -40.77 -1.21 5.03
N MET A 870 -40.91 -0.80 3.76
CA MET A 870 -41.46 -1.59 2.67
C MET A 870 -40.52 -1.58 1.51
N ASN A 871 -40.05 -2.76 1.06
CA ASN A 871 -39.16 -2.92 -0.05
C ASN A 871 -39.92 -3.32 -1.33
N LEU A 872 -39.93 -2.44 -2.33
CA LEU A 872 -40.64 -2.58 -3.60
C LEU A 872 -39.73 -2.71 -4.80
N LYS A 873 -38.39 -2.86 -4.60
CA LYS A 873 -37.41 -2.93 -5.69
C LYS A 873 -37.76 -4.02 -6.73
N TYR A 874 -37.45 -3.72 -7.97
CA TYR A 874 -37.65 -4.68 -9.07
C TYR A 874 -39.11 -5.11 -9.27
N ASN A 875 -40.07 -4.22 -9.08
CA ASN A 875 -41.44 -4.33 -9.53
C ASN A 875 -41.64 -3.56 -10.87
N ASP A 876 -42.80 -3.67 -11.50
CA ASP A 876 -43.07 -3.11 -12.82
C ASP A 876 -43.48 -1.62 -12.76
N PHE A 877 -42.72 -0.80 -12.00
CA PHE A 877 -42.97 0.64 -11.89
C PHE A 877 -42.31 1.42 -13.03
N SER A 878 -43.04 2.41 -13.55
CA SER A 878 -42.49 3.36 -14.47
C SER A 878 -41.67 4.45 -13.76
N GLU A 879 -40.78 5.14 -14.48
CA GLU A 879 -40.01 6.27 -13.92
C GLU A 879 -40.91 7.41 -13.42
N ASP A 880 -42.12 7.55 -13.96
CA ASP A 880 -43.06 8.63 -13.63
C ASP A 880 -43.56 8.59 -12.16
N VAL A 881 -43.48 7.42 -11.51
CA VAL A 881 -43.91 7.26 -10.10
C VAL A 881 -42.78 7.31 -9.08
N PHE A 882 -41.53 7.37 -9.52
CA PHE A 882 -40.40 7.40 -8.57
C PHE A 882 -40.40 8.64 -7.69
N ASP A 883 -40.69 9.82 -8.25
CA ASP A 883 -40.81 11.06 -7.48
C ASP A 883 -41.89 10.94 -6.38
N VAL A 884 -42.98 10.22 -6.66
CA VAL A 884 -44.07 10.00 -5.72
C VAL A 884 -43.67 8.98 -4.65
N LEU A 885 -42.89 7.96 -5.00
CA LEU A 885 -42.35 6.97 -4.04
C LEU A 885 -41.35 7.61 -3.08
N GLU A 886 -40.52 8.57 -3.55
CA GLU A 886 -39.57 9.33 -2.72
C GLU A 886 -40.27 10.12 -1.58
N GLU A 887 -41.51 10.51 -1.74
CA GLU A 887 -42.26 11.22 -0.67
C GLU A 887 -42.43 10.35 0.58
N CYS A 888 -42.26 9.05 0.49
CA CYS A 888 -42.38 8.11 1.61
C CYS A 888 -41.04 7.48 1.99
N VAL A 889 -40.32 8.03 2.95
CA VAL A 889 -39.01 7.55 3.44
C VAL A 889 -39.02 6.07 3.88
N LYS A 890 -40.18 5.52 4.18
CA LYS A 890 -40.33 4.11 4.59
C LYS A 890 -40.40 3.12 3.41
N ILE A 891 -40.45 3.61 2.19
CA ILE A 891 -40.48 2.78 0.98
C ILE A 891 -39.09 2.77 0.34
N ARG A 892 -38.63 1.57 -0.03
CA ARG A 892 -37.45 1.35 -0.90
C ARG A 892 -37.93 0.82 -2.24
N TYR A 893 -37.53 1.45 -3.36
CA TYR A 893 -37.96 1.12 -4.71
C TYR A 893 -36.79 1.06 -5.69
#